data_a062f74d50bb2731d01d8503612093d3
#
_entry.id   a062f74d50bb2731d01d8503612093d3
#
_cell.length_a   1.000
_cell.length_b   1.000
_cell.length_c   1.000
_cell.angle_alpha   90.00
_cell.angle_beta   90.00
_cell.angle_gamma   90.00
#
_symmetry.space_group_name_H-M   'P 1'
#
loop_
_entity.id
_entity.type
_entity.pdbx_description
1 polymer ?
#
loop_
_entity_poly.entity_id
_entity_poly.type
_entity_poly.pdbx_seq_one_letter_code
_entity_poly.pdbx_strand_id
1 'polypeptide(L)'
;MRYTYIKQHDATDCAAACMAMVCLHYKKESTITKLRDMMGTDLKGTNLIGLSICAEKLGFMSQAVRVDKEGFLSKYTLPAIANVVTKEGLSHFVVVFKITEKYVVIGDPAKDLEKVEIDDFYKNFTGALLLLSPNQDFTGGKLKGTKVFQRYIRLLLPHKKLFVYTIIASLLITLLGIVSSIFNNIIYDEILPYQQKDVLKIMLFVFLGISLTSTIVSFVRQWILIHLSMKIDIPLMLGYFEHIYKLPMKFFASRRTGDITTRFSDAFTIKDIFTNIALSLIMDISMAVITGVILFQMNPKLFAIILFMTVISILLVFIFKQPYKKINEEQMQQASILNSEIIEGLRSVETIKGNANEDVTLEGIEKEYIKSLRISYKEGMLSNIQSTISSVISGLGNLVLLYTGISQVINADLTLGSYMAFTTLAGYFMEPVSNLVSLQLSIQEANISMRRLSEILDYEREIGMDEGSDENNLYQEIDKIDGEINVSNVTFAYGNRKPALKNVSFTIPKGKKVALVGSSGSGKSTMAKLLLKYYEPQEGEITIDGVDIQEYRNDSLRRAISYVPQNIELFSKSIYDNICVSRQSATLEEVKEAAKAADAHEFIKRLPMQYYTYLEEAGNGLSGGEKQRIALARAFLKENEFYIMDESTSNLDFATENIIFDMIYNKFRNKSMLIIAHRLATVKNCDVIIVLDKGEIVEQGTHEELLEKQGEYYRLWEMQQGNIVVKNDSVEKEAEVDIVEEDSDEVISYS
;
A
#
# COMPACT_ATOMS: atom_id res chain seq x y z
N MET A 1 -0.61 31.38 -14.22
CA MET A 1 -0.54 30.41 -13.11
C MET A 1 -0.21 29.06 -13.69
N ARG A 2 0.73 28.34 -13.09
CA ARG A 2 1.05 26.96 -13.54
C ARG A 2 -0.01 26.07 -12.88
N TYR A 3 -0.78 25.32 -13.69
CA TYR A 3 -1.77 24.38 -13.16
C TYR A 3 -1.09 23.30 -12.33
N THR A 4 -1.69 22.91 -11.22
CA THR A 4 -1.17 21.87 -10.33
C THR A 4 -1.68 20.51 -10.81
N TYR A 5 -0.79 19.53 -10.88
CA TYR A 5 -1.14 18.18 -11.29
C TYR A 5 -0.62 17.17 -10.27
N ILE A 6 -1.50 16.22 -9.91
CA ILE A 6 -1.19 15.08 -9.04
C ILE A 6 -1.78 13.83 -9.69
N LYS A 7 -0.94 12.84 -9.93
CA LYS A 7 -1.34 11.57 -10.51
C LYS A 7 -1.96 10.67 -9.43
N GLN A 8 -3.02 9.92 -9.78
CA GLN A 8 -3.58 8.91 -8.90
C GLN A 8 -2.58 7.76 -8.68
N HIS A 9 -2.65 7.11 -7.53
CA HIS A 9 -1.77 6.00 -7.17
C HIS A 9 -2.42 4.65 -7.48
N ASP A 10 -3.75 4.57 -7.41
CA ASP A 10 -4.58 3.39 -7.63
C ASP A 10 -5.76 3.77 -8.55
N ALA A 11 -6.40 2.78 -9.16
CA ALA A 11 -7.55 2.97 -10.03
C ALA A 11 -8.73 3.66 -9.33
N THR A 12 -8.88 3.49 -8.02
CA THR A 12 -9.94 4.06 -7.19
C THR A 12 -9.63 5.45 -6.63
N ASP A 13 -8.43 6.00 -6.91
CA ASP A 13 -7.93 7.25 -6.31
C ASP A 13 -8.28 8.51 -7.10
N CYS A 14 -9.01 8.43 -8.21
CA CYS A 14 -9.28 9.55 -9.10
C CYS A 14 -9.89 10.76 -8.34
N ALA A 15 -10.87 10.54 -7.48
CA ALA A 15 -11.51 11.58 -6.68
C ALA A 15 -10.53 12.22 -5.68
N ALA A 16 -9.74 11.39 -4.97
CA ALA A 16 -8.76 11.86 -3.99
C ALA A 16 -7.63 12.66 -4.66
N ALA A 17 -7.16 12.24 -5.83
CA ALA A 17 -6.17 12.95 -6.62
C ALA A 17 -6.72 14.29 -7.16
N CYS A 18 -7.99 14.32 -7.60
CA CYS A 18 -8.66 15.55 -8.00
C CYS A 18 -8.75 16.55 -6.83
N MET A 19 -9.18 16.11 -5.66
CA MET A 19 -9.23 16.97 -4.48
C MET A 19 -7.84 17.45 -4.05
N ALA A 20 -6.82 16.58 -4.14
CA ALA A 20 -5.43 16.98 -3.87
C ALA A 20 -4.93 18.06 -4.83
N MET A 21 -5.28 17.98 -6.12
CA MET A 21 -4.99 19.02 -7.12
C MET A 21 -5.69 20.35 -6.78
N VAL A 22 -6.94 20.30 -6.35
CA VAL A 22 -7.69 21.50 -5.91
C VAL A 22 -7.08 22.08 -4.64
N CYS A 23 -6.80 21.25 -3.64
CA CYS A 23 -6.12 21.69 -2.41
C CYS A 23 -4.79 22.40 -2.71
N LEU A 24 -3.97 21.79 -3.57
CA LEU A 24 -2.67 22.36 -3.96
C LEU A 24 -2.82 23.68 -4.74
N HIS A 25 -3.87 23.82 -5.56
CA HIS A 25 -4.21 25.09 -6.21
C HIS A 25 -4.40 26.21 -5.20
N TYR A 26 -5.08 25.92 -4.10
CA TYR A 26 -5.29 26.84 -2.98
C TYR A 26 -4.16 26.82 -1.93
N LYS A 27 -2.99 26.25 -2.25
CA LYS A 27 -1.79 26.17 -1.39
C LYS A 27 -1.99 25.37 -0.10
N LYS A 28 -2.88 24.40 -0.11
CA LYS A 28 -3.04 23.41 0.96
C LYS A 28 -2.51 22.07 0.47
N GLU A 29 -1.47 21.54 1.11
CA GLU A 29 -0.96 20.19 0.78
C GLU A 29 -1.79 19.15 1.53
N SER A 30 -2.20 18.08 0.84
CA SER A 30 -2.85 16.91 1.45
C SER A 30 -2.40 15.64 0.73
N THR A 31 -2.26 14.53 1.47
CA THR A 31 -1.91 13.23 0.87
C THR A 31 -3.15 12.56 0.30
N ILE A 32 -2.99 11.81 -0.79
CA ILE A 32 -4.08 11.03 -1.40
C ILE A 32 -4.69 10.08 -0.36
N THR A 33 -3.86 9.43 0.45
CA THR A 33 -4.31 8.49 1.49
C THR A 33 -5.25 9.14 2.51
N LYS A 34 -4.90 10.33 3.02
CA LYS A 34 -5.74 11.06 3.97
C LYS A 34 -7.05 11.51 3.34
N LEU A 35 -7.00 11.96 2.08
CA LEU A 35 -8.20 12.36 1.34
C LEU A 35 -9.12 11.16 1.07
N ARG A 36 -8.57 10.00 0.69
CA ARG A 36 -9.32 8.74 0.56
C ARG A 36 -10.11 8.41 1.82
N ASP A 37 -9.45 8.50 2.95
CA ASP A 37 -10.07 8.18 4.24
C ASP A 37 -11.19 9.16 4.59
N MET A 38 -10.95 10.46 4.38
CA MET A 38 -11.96 11.52 4.59
C MET A 38 -13.16 11.39 3.65
N MET A 39 -12.97 10.88 2.43
CA MET A 39 -14.01 10.63 1.43
C MET A 39 -14.75 9.31 1.64
N GLY A 40 -14.26 8.43 2.49
CA GLY A 40 -14.78 7.08 2.62
C GLY A 40 -14.61 6.24 1.35
N THR A 41 -13.52 6.44 0.59
CA THR A 41 -13.20 5.69 -0.63
C THR A 41 -13.00 4.21 -0.34
N ASP A 42 -13.62 3.33 -1.13
CA ASP A 42 -13.46 1.88 -1.06
C ASP A 42 -12.96 1.29 -2.39
N LEU A 43 -13.07 -0.04 -2.56
CA LEU A 43 -12.65 -0.74 -3.77
C LEU A 43 -13.48 -0.36 -5.02
N LYS A 44 -14.69 0.19 -4.86
CA LYS A 44 -15.54 0.68 -5.96
C LYS A 44 -15.31 2.17 -6.27
N GLY A 45 -14.46 2.85 -5.51
CA GLY A 45 -14.14 4.28 -5.68
C GLY A 45 -14.90 5.20 -4.73
N THR A 46 -15.06 6.46 -5.12
CA THR A 46 -15.71 7.53 -4.35
C THR A 46 -16.89 8.10 -5.12
N ASN A 47 -17.98 8.43 -4.44
CA ASN A 47 -19.11 9.16 -5.02
C ASN A 47 -18.98 10.69 -4.79
N LEU A 48 -19.87 11.48 -5.42
CA LEU A 48 -19.90 12.94 -5.27
C LEU A 48 -20.17 13.40 -3.82
N ILE A 49 -20.96 12.63 -3.07
CA ILE A 49 -21.25 12.93 -1.66
C ILE A 49 -19.97 12.84 -0.83
N GLY A 50 -19.18 11.80 -1.01
CA GLY A 50 -17.88 11.65 -0.34
C GLY A 50 -16.90 12.76 -0.67
N LEU A 51 -16.89 13.22 -1.93
CA LEU A 51 -16.11 14.38 -2.35
C LEU A 51 -16.58 15.68 -1.65
N SER A 52 -17.89 15.91 -1.57
CA SER A 52 -18.49 17.06 -0.91
C SER A 52 -18.15 17.10 0.58
N ILE A 53 -18.37 15.99 1.30
CA ILE A 53 -18.04 15.87 2.73
C ILE A 53 -16.54 16.12 2.98
N CYS A 54 -15.68 15.57 2.13
CA CYS A 54 -14.25 15.82 2.24
C CYS A 54 -13.90 17.29 2.02
N ALA A 55 -14.52 17.93 1.03
CA ALA A 55 -14.32 19.34 0.75
C ALA A 55 -14.71 20.21 1.95
N GLU A 56 -15.84 19.95 2.57
CA GLU A 56 -16.31 20.66 3.77
C GLU A 56 -15.35 20.49 4.96
N LYS A 57 -14.92 19.25 5.24
CA LYS A 57 -13.90 18.96 6.28
C LYS A 57 -12.57 19.67 6.02
N LEU A 58 -12.25 19.98 4.78
CA LEU A 58 -11.05 20.72 4.39
C LEU A 58 -11.22 22.23 4.46
N GLY A 59 -12.45 22.74 4.73
CA GLY A 59 -12.76 24.15 4.81
C GLY A 59 -13.16 24.76 3.46
N PHE A 60 -13.67 23.96 2.51
CA PHE A 60 -14.31 24.46 1.30
C PHE A 60 -15.83 24.48 1.47
N MET A 61 -16.48 25.46 0.88
CA MET A 61 -17.88 25.34 0.52
C MET A 61 -17.96 24.49 -0.75
N SER A 62 -18.80 23.47 -0.74
CA SER A 62 -18.98 22.56 -1.85
C SER A 62 -20.42 22.58 -2.34
N GLN A 63 -20.63 22.57 -3.65
CA GLN A 63 -21.94 22.49 -4.27
C GLN A 63 -21.89 21.52 -5.46
N ALA A 64 -22.58 20.40 -5.34
CA ALA A 64 -22.78 19.48 -6.44
C ALA A 64 -23.95 20.00 -7.33
N VAL A 65 -23.68 20.14 -8.63
CA VAL A 65 -24.65 20.63 -9.60
C VAL A 65 -24.68 19.72 -10.81
N ARG A 66 -25.86 19.60 -11.41
CA ARG A 66 -26.02 18.97 -12.72
C ARG A 66 -26.20 20.05 -13.77
N VAL A 67 -25.36 20.07 -14.79
CA VAL A 67 -25.33 21.13 -15.79
C VAL A 67 -25.42 20.56 -17.20
N ASP A 68 -26.13 21.27 -18.07
CA ASP A 68 -26.11 21.06 -19.50
C ASP A 68 -24.91 21.78 -20.15
N LYS A 69 -24.83 21.75 -21.48
CA LYS A 69 -23.72 22.35 -22.22
C LYS A 69 -23.63 23.85 -22.04
N GLU A 70 -24.74 24.56 -21.94
CA GLU A 70 -24.78 26.02 -21.73
C GLU A 70 -24.37 26.36 -20.29
N GLY A 71 -24.86 25.61 -19.32
CA GLY A 71 -24.48 25.73 -17.91
C GLY A 71 -22.99 25.44 -17.68
N PHE A 72 -22.42 24.42 -18.35
CA PHE A 72 -20.99 24.12 -18.29
C PHE A 72 -20.11 25.25 -18.84
N LEU A 73 -20.59 25.97 -19.85
CA LEU A 73 -19.88 27.11 -20.45
C LEU A 73 -20.10 28.41 -19.69
N SER A 74 -20.99 28.43 -18.71
CA SER A 74 -21.28 29.62 -17.89
C SER A 74 -20.08 29.99 -16.99
N LYS A 75 -20.13 31.17 -16.37
CA LYS A 75 -19.08 31.60 -15.43
C LYS A 75 -19.36 31.06 -14.03
N TYR A 76 -18.47 30.19 -13.55
CA TYR A 76 -18.47 29.67 -12.18
C TYR A 76 -17.05 29.56 -11.63
N THR A 77 -16.92 29.18 -10.37
CA THR A 77 -15.64 29.09 -9.67
C THR A 77 -14.80 27.93 -10.20
N LEU A 78 -13.55 28.18 -10.58
CA LEU A 78 -12.57 27.17 -11.01
C LEU A 78 -11.35 27.20 -10.06
N PRO A 79 -10.72 26.06 -9.77
CA PRO A 79 -10.96 24.73 -10.35
C PRO A 79 -12.23 24.07 -9.81
N ALA A 80 -12.90 23.29 -10.65
CA ALA A 80 -14.07 22.47 -10.33
C ALA A 80 -13.77 20.99 -10.64
N ILE A 81 -14.46 20.05 -9.99
CA ILE A 81 -14.28 18.61 -10.27
C ILE A 81 -15.46 18.13 -11.09
N ALA A 82 -15.18 17.55 -12.26
CA ALA A 82 -16.18 17.02 -13.19
C ALA A 82 -16.16 15.48 -13.17
N ASN A 83 -17.34 14.86 -13.26
CA ASN A 83 -17.48 13.44 -13.46
C ASN A 83 -17.58 13.12 -14.95
N VAL A 84 -16.79 12.18 -15.43
CA VAL A 84 -16.73 11.72 -16.81
C VAL A 84 -16.80 10.21 -16.89
N VAL A 85 -17.26 9.68 -18.02
CA VAL A 85 -17.25 8.24 -18.29
C VAL A 85 -16.04 7.93 -19.18
N THR A 86 -15.24 6.94 -18.79
CA THR A 86 -14.10 6.48 -19.61
C THR A 86 -14.60 5.72 -20.84
N LYS A 87 -13.72 5.47 -21.83
CA LYS A 87 -14.04 4.64 -22.99
C LYS A 87 -14.48 3.21 -22.64
N GLU A 88 -14.15 2.76 -21.43
CA GLU A 88 -14.48 1.44 -20.87
C GLU A 88 -15.80 1.46 -20.08
N GLY A 89 -16.52 2.59 -20.08
CA GLY A 89 -17.80 2.75 -19.37
C GLY A 89 -17.67 3.01 -17.86
N LEU A 90 -16.45 3.25 -17.35
CA LEU A 90 -16.22 3.47 -15.92
C LEU A 90 -16.38 4.95 -15.56
N SER A 91 -17.00 5.23 -14.40
CA SER A 91 -17.08 6.57 -13.84
C SER A 91 -15.69 7.05 -13.38
N HIS A 92 -15.30 8.27 -13.76
CA HIS A 92 -14.01 8.85 -13.49
C HIS A 92 -14.13 10.35 -13.16
N PHE A 93 -13.25 10.86 -12.27
CA PHE A 93 -13.24 12.28 -11.93
C PHE A 93 -12.02 12.97 -12.52
N VAL A 94 -12.25 14.19 -13.02
CA VAL A 94 -11.20 15.08 -13.56
C VAL A 94 -11.35 16.49 -13.00
N VAL A 95 -10.25 17.23 -12.91
CA VAL A 95 -10.27 18.64 -12.47
C VAL A 95 -10.36 19.57 -13.69
N VAL A 96 -11.34 20.44 -13.74
CA VAL A 96 -11.47 21.49 -14.74
C VAL A 96 -10.77 22.74 -14.24
N PHE A 97 -9.67 23.15 -14.88
CA PHE A 97 -8.89 24.33 -14.48
C PHE A 97 -9.24 25.57 -15.29
N LYS A 98 -9.63 25.40 -16.54
CA LYS A 98 -9.96 26.53 -17.41
C LYS A 98 -10.92 26.09 -18.51
N ILE A 99 -11.88 26.93 -18.81
CA ILE A 99 -12.83 26.78 -19.92
C ILE A 99 -12.64 27.94 -20.87
N THR A 100 -12.62 27.68 -22.17
CA THR A 100 -12.60 28.65 -23.26
C THR A 100 -13.63 28.24 -24.28
N GLU A 101 -13.98 29.10 -25.24
CA GLU A 101 -14.98 28.80 -26.26
C GLU A 101 -14.64 27.58 -27.16
N LYS A 102 -13.37 27.16 -27.22
CA LYS A 102 -12.90 26.08 -28.08
C LYS A 102 -12.40 24.85 -27.35
N TYR A 103 -11.86 25.00 -26.15
CA TYR A 103 -11.24 23.92 -25.41
C TYR A 103 -11.37 24.07 -23.90
N VAL A 104 -11.30 22.96 -23.22
CA VAL A 104 -11.23 22.82 -21.77
C VAL A 104 -9.84 22.34 -21.36
N VAL A 105 -9.25 22.94 -20.33
CA VAL A 105 -8.02 22.45 -19.72
C VAL A 105 -8.40 21.61 -18.52
N ILE A 106 -8.15 20.31 -18.63
CA ILE A 106 -8.44 19.35 -17.57
C ILE A 106 -7.16 18.77 -16.96
N GLY A 107 -7.21 18.44 -15.68
CA GLY A 107 -6.26 17.59 -15.00
C GLY A 107 -6.88 16.20 -14.84
N ASP A 108 -6.51 15.27 -15.70
CA ASP A 108 -6.94 13.87 -15.61
C ASP A 108 -5.96 13.11 -14.72
N PRO A 109 -6.35 12.70 -13.51
CA PRO A 109 -5.44 12.04 -12.58
C PRO A 109 -4.88 10.71 -13.09
N ALA A 110 -5.53 10.09 -14.07
CA ALA A 110 -5.05 8.87 -14.71
C ALA A 110 -3.99 9.13 -15.81
N LYS A 111 -4.00 10.34 -16.41
CA LYS A 111 -3.15 10.68 -17.56
C LYS A 111 -2.18 11.81 -17.26
N ASP A 112 -2.60 13.06 -17.53
CA ASP A 112 -1.80 14.30 -17.36
C ASP A 112 -2.72 15.55 -17.43
N LEU A 113 -2.12 16.72 -17.51
CA LEU A 113 -2.81 17.95 -17.89
C LEU A 113 -3.07 17.95 -19.40
N GLU A 114 -4.33 17.89 -19.79
CA GLU A 114 -4.76 17.83 -21.18
C GLU A 114 -5.57 19.07 -21.59
N LYS A 115 -5.44 19.45 -22.87
CA LYS A 115 -6.36 20.37 -23.54
C LYS A 115 -7.27 19.54 -24.43
N VAL A 116 -8.55 19.50 -24.10
CA VAL A 116 -9.56 18.72 -24.82
C VAL A 116 -10.52 19.69 -25.50
N GLU A 117 -10.94 19.40 -26.72
CA GLU A 117 -12.00 20.16 -27.38
C GLU A 117 -13.32 20.02 -26.61
N ILE A 118 -14.11 21.10 -26.55
CA ILE A 118 -15.35 21.11 -25.75
C ILE A 118 -16.29 19.99 -26.15
N ASP A 119 -16.46 19.76 -27.45
CA ASP A 119 -17.38 18.74 -27.97
C ASP A 119 -16.92 17.32 -27.63
N ASP A 120 -15.61 17.08 -27.61
CA ASP A 120 -15.05 15.78 -27.21
C ASP A 120 -15.10 15.56 -25.70
N PHE A 121 -14.91 16.61 -24.92
CA PHE A 121 -15.08 16.54 -23.46
C PHE A 121 -16.55 16.22 -23.12
N TYR A 122 -17.48 16.92 -23.76
CA TYR A 122 -18.90 16.80 -23.46
C TYR A 122 -19.50 15.42 -23.84
N LYS A 123 -18.93 14.72 -24.82
CA LYS A 123 -19.32 13.34 -25.14
C LYS A 123 -19.15 12.36 -23.98
N ASN A 124 -18.16 12.62 -23.13
CA ASN A 124 -17.80 11.76 -22.00
C ASN A 124 -18.26 12.35 -20.65
N PHE A 125 -18.77 13.58 -20.63
CA PHE A 125 -19.19 14.28 -19.41
C PHE A 125 -20.60 13.83 -19.00
N THR A 126 -20.76 13.43 -17.72
CA THR A 126 -22.05 12.95 -17.17
C THR A 126 -23.03 14.09 -16.83
N GLY A 127 -22.61 15.33 -16.94
CA GLY A 127 -23.36 16.51 -16.49
C GLY A 127 -23.11 16.86 -15.01
N ALA A 128 -22.44 15.99 -14.25
CA ALA A 128 -22.22 16.22 -12.81
C ALA A 128 -20.92 16.99 -12.56
N LEU A 129 -21.02 18.10 -11.84
CA LEU A 129 -19.91 19.01 -11.51
C LEU A 129 -19.94 19.35 -10.03
N LEU A 130 -18.80 19.30 -9.36
CA LEU A 130 -18.62 19.79 -7.99
C LEU A 130 -17.89 21.13 -8.02
N LEU A 131 -18.58 22.16 -7.62
CA LEU A 131 -18.06 23.53 -7.45
C LEU A 131 -17.45 23.65 -6.06
N LEU A 132 -16.26 24.27 -5.99
CA LEU A 132 -15.49 24.39 -4.76
C LEU A 132 -15.03 25.83 -4.57
N SER A 133 -15.24 26.36 -3.37
CA SER A 133 -14.79 27.71 -2.97
C SER A 133 -14.27 27.65 -1.52
N PRO A 134 -13.09 28.22 -1.22
CA PRO A 134 -12.63 28.32 0.16
C PRO A 134 -13.63 29.10 1.04
N ASN A 135 -13.96 28.58 2.21
CA ASN A 135 -14.75 29.29 3.22
C ASN A 135 -13.83 30.08 4.18
N GLN A 136 -14.41 30.71 5.21
CA GLN A 136 -13.65 31.49 6.20
C GLN A 136 -12.73 30.61 7.08
N ASP A 137 -13.05 29.34 7.24
CA ASP A 137 -12.29 28.37 8.04
C ASP A 137 -11.15 27.73 7.23
N PHE A 138 -11.03 28.03 5.92
CA PHE A 138 -10.00 27.47 5.09
C PHE A 138 -8.61 27.95 5.52
N THR A 139 -7.84 27.07 6.11
CA THR A 139 -6.43 27.31 6.43
C THR A 139 -5.54 26.67 5.38
N GLY A 140 -4.88 27.50 4.58
CA GLY A 140 -3.77 27.06 3.73
C GLY A 140 -2.61 26.60 4.61
N GLY A 141 -1.84 25.64 4.16
CA GLY A 141 -0.66 25.18 4.88
C GLY A 141 0.01 23.99 4.19
N LYS A 142 1.33 23.90 4.41
CA LYS A 142 2.02 22.67 4.11
C LYS A 142 1.63 21.66 5.17
N LEU A 143 1.32 20.44 4.76
CA LEU A 143 1.28 19.32 5.68
C LEU A 143 2.53 19.39 6.56
N LYS A 144 2.35 19.36 7.87
CA LYS A 144 3.42 18.94 8.78
C LYS A 144 3.69 17.45 8.50
N GLY A 145 4.10 17.13 7.26
CA GLY A 145 4.64 15.83 6.96
C GLY A 145 5.87 15.68 7.81
N THR A 146 5.95 14.65 8.59
CA THR A 146 7.23 14.13 9.07
C THR A 146 8.11 14.18 7.84
N LYS A 147 9.20 14.97 7.90
CA LYS A 147 10.12 15.04 6.76
C LYS A 147 10.49 13.59 6.49
N VAL A 148 9.95 13.01 5.43
CA VAL A 148 10.03 11.58 5.11
C VAL A 148 11.48 11.12 5.27
N PHE A 149 12.40 11.90 4.74
CA PHE A 149 13.83 11.68 4.85
C PHE A 149 14.35 11.66 6.31
N GLN A 150 13.80 12.48 7.23
CA GLN A 150 14.23 12.48 8.63
C GLN A 150 13.82 11.20 9.39
N ARG A 151 12.70 10.58 9.01
CA ARG A 151 12.28 9.30 9.58
C ARG A 151 13.29 8.21 9.29
N TYR A 152 13.76 8.14 8.04
CA TYR A 152 14.74 7.15 7.62
C TYR A 152 16.15 7.44 8.16
N ILE A 153 16.55 8.72 8.28
CA ILE A 153 17.82 9.08 8.93
C ILE A 153 17.86 8.60 10.37
N ARG A 154 16.75 8.62 11.11
CA ARG A 154 16.72 8.10 12.48
C ARG A 154 17.09 6.61 12.58
N LEU A 155 16.82 5.82 11.55
CA LEU A 155 17.25 4.41 11.50
C LEU A 155 18.78 4.27 11.35
N LEU A 156 19.46 5.29 10.81
CA LEU A 156 20.90 5.31 10.62
C LEU A 156 21.67 5.72 11.89
N LEU A 157 21.09 6.60 12.70
CA LEU A 157 21.75 7.21 13.86
C LEU A 157 22.33 6.18 14.89
N PRO A 158 21.66 5.05 15.20
CA PRO A 158 22.23 4.03 16.10
C PRO A 158 23.52 3.43 15.57
N HIS A 159 23.72 3.40 14.26
CA HIS A 159 24.85 2.76 13.56
C HIS A 159 25.95 3.73 13.13
N LYS A 160 25.98 4.96 13.66
CA LYS A 160 26.94 6.03 13.31
C LYS A 160 28.41 5.59 13.34
N LYS A 161 28.80 4.65 14.23
CA LYS A 161 30.18 4.13 14.28
C LYS A 161 30.57 3.37 13.01
N LEU A 162 29.67 2.54 12.45
CA LEU A 162 29.93 1.82 11.21
C LEU A 162 30.06 2.78 10.03
N PHE A 163 29.23 3.84 9.98
CA PHE A 163 29.38 4.92 8.99
C PHE A 163 30.74 5.58 9.05
N VAL A 164 31.19 5.94 10.27
CA VAL A 164 32.52 6.57 10.44
C VAL A 164 33.61 5.62 9.96
N TYR A 165 33.57 4.33 10.31
CA TYR A 165 34.58 3.35 9.84
C TYR A 165 34.58 3.22 8.31
N THR A 166 33.41 3.23 7.67
CA THR A 166 33.31 3.20 6.20
C THR A 166 33.92 4.45 5.58
N ILE A 167 33.67 5.64 6.14
CA ILE A 167 34.26 6.89 5.67
C ILE A 167 35.78 6.87 5.84
N ILE A 168 36.28 6.42 6.99
CA ILE A 168 37.73 6.30 7.23
C ILE A 168 38.38 5.35 6.21
N ALA A 169 37.76 4.18 5.98
CA ALA A 169 38.27 3.22 5.00
C ALA A 169 38.31 3.84 3.58
N SER A 170 37.29 4.59 3.22
CA SER A 170 37.24 5.29 1.92
C SER A 170 38.28 6.39 1.79
N LEU A 171 38.49 7.17 2.83
CA LEU A 171 39.58 8.17 2.86
C LEU A 171 40.96 7.52 2.73
N LEU A 172 41.16 6.36 3.38
CA LEU A 172 42.41 5.58 3.23
C LEU A 172 42.58 5.08 1.78
N ILE A 173 41.54 4.58 1.12
CA ILE A 173 41.57 4.16 -0.28
C ILE A 173 41.92 5.35 -1.17
N THR A 174 41.31 6.52 -0.94
CA THR A 174 41.61 7.75 -1.69
C THR A 174 43.10 8.17 -1.47
N LEU A 175 43.59 8.12 -0.25
CA LEU A 175 44.99 8.43 0.06
C LEU A 175 45.95 7.48 -0.66
N LEU A 176 45.68 6.16 -0.62
CA LEU A 176 46.48 5.17 -1.34
C LEU A 176 46.45 5.39 -2.87
N GLY A 177 45.30 5.84 -3.42
CA GLY A 177 45.16 6.22 -4.81
C GLY A 177 45.99 7.44 -5.16
N ILE A 178 46.08 8.45 -4.30
CA ILE A 178 46.96 9.64 -4.46
C ILE A 178 48.42 9.20 -4.46
N VAL A 179 48.83 8.35 -3.50
CA VAL A 179 50.18 7.79 -3.45
C VAL A 179 50.52 7.02 -4.73
N SER A 180 49.59 6.26 -5.26
CA SER A 180 49.72 5.56 -6.55
C SER A 180 49.91 6.53 -7.73
N SER A 181 49.31 7.70 -7.69
CA SER A 181 49.52 8.75 -8.70
C SER A 181 50.93 9.36 -8.63
N ILE A 182 51.46 9.60 -7.43
CA ILE A 182 52.84 10.08 -7.22
C ILE A 182 53.85 9.06 -7.75
N PHE A 183 53.52 7.78 -7.62
CA PHE A 183 54.35 6.70 -8.18
C PHE A 183 54.55 6.85 -9.72
N ASN A 184 53.47 7.16 -10.44
CA ASN A 184 53.59 7.45 -11.88
C ASN A 184 54.51 8.66 -12.17
N ASN A 185 54.41 9.70 -11.34
CA ASN A 185 55.31 10.86 -11.49
C ASN A 185 56.80 10.44 -11.39
N ILE A 186 57.15 9.68 -10.35
CA ILE A 186 58.53 9.21 -10.13
C ILE A 186 59.03 8.32 -11.28
N ILE A 187 58.19 7.44 -11.82
CA ILE A 187 58.60 6.57 -12.97
C ILE A 187 58.97 7.39 -14.18
N TYR A 188 58.15 8.37 -14.56
CA TYR A 188 58.34 9.10 -15.79
C TYR A 188 59.40 10.20 -15.67
N ASP A 189 59.57 10.84 -14.50
CA ASP A 189 60.49 11.97 -14.33
C ASP A 189 61.85 11.55 -13.79
N GLU A 190 61.95 10.46 -13.00
CA GLU A 190 63.20 10.06 -12.34
C GLU A 190 63.74 8.74 -12.91
N ILE A 191 62.96 7.70 -13.02
CA ILE A 191 63.46 6.36 -13.35
C ILE A 191 63.72 6.22 -14.85
N LEU A 192 62.78 6.68 -15.68
CA LEU A 192 62.87 6.49 -17.14
C LEU A 192 64.02 7.29 -17.78
N PRO A 193 64.25 8.60 -17.48
CA PRO A 193 65.35 9.40 -18.07
C PRO A 193 66.72 8.87 -17.65
N TYR A 194 66.87 8.43 -16.40
CA TYR A 194 68.13 7.94 -15.85
C TYR A 194 68.31 6.42 -15.99
N GLN A 195 67.43 5.69 -16.67
CA GLN A 195 67.49 4.24 -16.93
C GLN A 195 67.75 3.37 -15.70
N GLN A 196 67.22 3.75 -14.54
CA GLN A 196 67.46 3.13 -13.22
C GLN A 196 66.62 1.84 -13.02
N LYS A 197 66.99 0.72 -13.66
CA LYS A 197 66.27 -0.55 -13.62
C LYS A 197 66.15 -1.14 -12.22
N ASP A 198 67.10 -0.98 -11.32
CA ASP A 198 67.05 -1.53 -9.99
C ASP A 198 66.11 -0.73 -9.06
N VAL A 199 66.07 0.58 -9.22
CA VAL A 199 65.06 1.43 -8.55
C VAL A 199 63.67 1.08 -9.00
N LEU A 200 63.48 0.81 -10.31
CA LEU A 200 62.20 0.37 -10.87
C LEU A 200 61.69 -0.93 -10.18
N LYS A 201 62.57 -1.94 -9.98
CA LYS A 201 62.20 -3.17 -9.31
C LYS A 201 61.73 -2.90 -7.87
N ILE A 202 62.45 -2.09 -7.11
CA ILE A 202 62.09 -1.78 -5.72
C ILE A 202 60.74 -1.05 -5.70
N MET A 203 60.55 -0.08 -6.58
CA MET A 203 59.32 0.70 -6.69
C MET A 203 58.10 -0.19 -7.07
N LEU A 204 58.30 -1.18 -7.94
CA LEU A 204 57.25 -2.13 -8.28
C LEU A 204 56.78 -2.97 -7.05
N PHE A 205 57.75 -3.41 -6.20
CA PHE A 205 57.38 -4.08 -4.95
C PHE A 205 56.64 -3.20 -3.96
N VAL A 206 57.03 -1.92 -3.86
CA VAL A 206 56.31 -0.93 -3.04
C VAL A 206 54.90 -0.71 -3.58
N PHE A 207 54.74 -0.56 -4.90
CA PHE A 207 53.43 -0.39 -5.54
C PHE A 207 52.55 -1.61 -5.36
N LEU A 208 53.12 -2.83 -5.47
CA LEU A 208 52.40 -4.06 -5.19
C LEU A 208 51.89 -4.06 -3.74
N GLY A 209 52.70 -3.64 -2.77
CA GLY A 209 52.30 -3.52 -1.36
C GLY A 209 51.15 -2.52 -1.17
N ILE A 210 51.23 -1.34 -1.80
CA ILE A 210 50.17 -0.32 -1.77
C ILE A 210 48.87 -0.88 -2.40
N SER A 211 48.96 -1.55 -3.55
CA SER A 211 47.83 -2.15 -4.25
C SER A 211 47.15 -3.25 -3.43
N LEU A 212 47.93 -4.14 -2.83
CA LEU A 212 47.40 -5.18 -1.93
C LEU A 212 46.72 -4.57 -0.70
N THR A 213 47.35 -3.55 -0.09
CA THR A 213 46.76 -2.84 1.05
C THR A 213 45.45 -2.18 0.67
N SER A 214 45.39 -1.49 -0.47
CA SER A 214 44.17 -0.86 -1.01
C SER A 214 43.07 -1.90 -1.23
N THR A 215 43.41 -3.06 -1.79
CA THR A 215 42.47 -4.16 -2.00
C THR A 215 41.94 -4.71 -0.70
N ILE A 216 42.81 -4.91 0.31
CA ILE A 216 42.40 -5.37 1.66
C ILE A 216 41.46 -4.35 2.32
N VAL A 217 41.82 -3.07 2.30
CA VAL A 217 40.99 -1.99 2.86
C VAL A 217 39.64 -1.93 2.13
N SER A 218 39.64 -2.09 0.81
CA SER A 218 38.41 -2.12 0.00
C SER A 218 37.52 -3.32 0.39
N PHE A 219 38.11 -4.51 0.60
CA PHE A 219 37.39 -5.68 1.10
C PHE A 219 36.76 -5.43 2.48
N VAL A 220 37.54 -4.90 3.42
CA VAL A 220 37.05 -4.57 4.78
C VAL A 220 35.92 -3.53 4.70
N ARG A 221 36.08 -2.50 3.88
CA ARG A 221 35.03 -1.51 3.65
C ARG A 221 33.75 -2.17 3.15
N GLN A 222 33.84 -3.03 2.13
CA GLN A 222 32.67 -3.70 1.56
C GLN A 222 32.02 -4.63 2.59
N TRP A 223 32.78 -5.32 3.41
CA TRP A 223 32.26 -6.13 4.50
C TRP A 223 31.50 -5.30 5.55
N ILE A 224 32.04 -4.12 5.93
CA ILE A 224 31.34 -3.20 6.84
C ILE A 224 30.04 -2.69 6.20
N LEU A 225 30.02 -2.40 4.89
CA LEU A 225 28.82 -1.97 4.17
C LEU A 225 27.74 -3.03 4.16
N ILE A 226 28.09 -4.28 3.89
CA ILE A 226 27.14 -5.41 3.95
C ILE A 226 26.54 -5.55 5.36
N HIS A 227 27.39 -5.47 6.39
CA HIS A 227 26.95 -5.55 7.78
C HIS A 227 26.02 -4.39 8.16
N LEU A 228 26.33 -3.18 7.71
CA LEU A 228 25.49 -1.99 7.92
C LEU A 228 24.14 -2.13 7.18
N SER A 229 24.16 -2.63 5.94
CA SER A 229 22.93 -2.93 5.19
C SER A 229 22.00 -3.84 5.97
N MET A 230 22.49 -4.95 6.51
CA MET A 230 21.68 -5.87 7.32
C MET A 230 21.08 -5.20 8.58
N LYS A 231 21.86 -4.32 9.24
CA LYS A 231 21.40 -3.59 10.43
C LYS A 231 20.31 -2.56 10.16
N ILE A 232 20.21 -2.07 8.92
CA ILE A 232 19.16 -1.14 8.48
C ILE A 232 17.96 -1.92 7.95
N ASP A 233 18.22 -3.00 7.23
CA ASP A 233 17.21 -3.81 6.56
C ASP A 233 16.19 -4.42 7.55
N ILE A 234 16.71 -5.06 8.60
CA ILE A 234 15.87 -5.73 9.60
C ILE A 234 14.84 -4.79 10.24
N PRO A 235 15.20 -3.63 10.84
CA PRO A 235 14.23 -2.72 11.45
C PRO A 235 13.28 -2.09 10.43
N LEU A 236 13.74 -1.85 9.20
CA LEU A 236 12.90 -1.27 8.15
C LEU A 236 11.81 -2.24 7.72
N MET A 237 12.18 -3.49 7.42
CA MET A 237 11.27 -4.52 6.94
C MET A 237 10.33 -5.02 8.03
N LEU A 238 10.87 -5.37 9.20
CA LEU A 238 10.03 -5.82 10.32
C LEU A 238 9.14 -4.69 10.83
N GLY A 239 9.65 -3.45 10.90
CA GLY A 239 8.86 -2.29 11.32
C GLY A 239 7.73 -1.97 10.34
N TYR A 240 7.88 -2.24 9.05
CA TYR A 240 6.81 -2.14 8.07
C TYR A 240 5.70 -3.16 8.34
N PHE A 241 6.05 -4.44 8.50
CA PHE A 241 5.07 -5.48 8.82
C PHE A 241 4.40 -5.26 10.17
N GLU A 242 5.17 -4.90 11.19
CA GLU A 242 4.63 -4.55 12.50
C GLU A 242 3.60 -3.43 12.40
N HIS A 243 3.90 -2.39 11.61
CA HIS A 243 2.97 -1.29 11.39
C HIS A 243 1.71 -1.75 10.67
N ILE A 244 1.84 -2.52 9.57
CA ILE A 244 0.68 -3.01 8.80
C ILE A 244 -0.25 -3.83 9.68
N TYR A 245 0.26 -4.81 10.43
CA TYR A 245 -0.60 -5.65 11.27
C TYR A 245 -1.29 -4.88 12.42
N LYS A 246 -0.83 -3.66 12.70
CA LYS A 246 -1.46 -2.76 13.67
C LYS A 246 -2.44 -1.75 13.03
N LEU A 247 -2.65 -1.80 11.72
CA LEU A 247 -3.60 -0.94 11.03
C LEU A 247 -5.05 -1.43 11.20
N PRO A 248 -6.04 -0.51 11.20
CA PRO A 248 -7.45 -0.88 11.35
C PRO A 248 -7.97 -1.66 10.14
N MET A 249 -8.98 -2.51 10.37
CA MET A 249 -9.56 -3.36 9.31
C MET A 249 -10.09 -2.57 8.11
N LYS A 250 -10.55 -1.33 8.32
CA LYS A 250 -10.94 -0.40 7.27
C LYS A 250 -9.85 -0.17 6.22
N PHE A 251 -8.57 -0.15 6.64
CA PHE A 251 -7.43 -0.02 5.73
C PHE A 251 -7.35 -1.20 4.76
N PHE A 252 -7.50 -2.44 5.26
CA PHE A 252 -7.43 -3.65 4.44
C PHE A 252 -8.66 -3.80 3.54
N ALA A 253 -9.84 -3.45 4.05
CA ALA A 253 -11.09 -3.51 3.29
C ALA A 253 -11.14 -2.52 2.12
N SER A 254 -10.38 -1.43 2.19
CA SER A 254 -10.35 -0.38 1.16
C SER A 254 -9.23 -0.54 0.13
N ARG A 255 -8.36 -1.54 0.24
CA ARG A 255 -7.17 -1.74 -0.62
C ARG A 255 -7.03 -3.17 -1.10
N ARG A 256 -6.42 -3.32 -2.27
CA ARG A 256 -6.07 -4.64 -2.80
C ARG A 256 -4.81 -5.17 -2.10
N THR A 257 -4.75 -6.46 -1.84
CA THR A 257 -3.56 -7.11 -1.25
C THR A 257 -2.31 -6.87 -2.10
N GLY A 258 -2.45 -6.84 -3.44
CA GLY A 258 -1.36 -6.55 -4.36
C GLY A 258 -0.73 -5.17 -4.15
N ASP A 259 -1.53 -4.15 -3.80
CA ASP A 259 -1.01 -2.81 -3.51
C ASP A 259 -0.16 -2.79 -2.24
N ILE A 260 -0.59 -3.52 -1.22
CA ILE A 260 0.15 -3.64 0.05
C ILE A 260 1.50 -4.34 -0.18
N THR A 261 1.51 -5.41 -0.99
CA THR A 261 2.73 -6.16 -1.32
C THR A 261 3.70 -5.35 -2.19
N THR A 262 3.21 -4.55 -3.15
CA THR A 262 4.08 -3.67 -3.95
C THR A 262 4.75 -2.59 -3.09
N ARG A 263 4.06 -2.07 -2.07
CA ARG A 263 4.65 -1.12 -1.10
C ARG A 263 5.76 -1.76 -0.26
N PHE A 264 5.67 -3.05 0.02
CA PHE A 264 6.78 -3.78 0.64
C PHE A 264 8.01 -3.83 -0.28
N SER A 265 7.82 -4.03 -1.59
CA SER A 265 8.91 -3.95 -2.57
C SER A 265 9.54 -2.54 -2.60
N ASP A 266 8.77 -1.48 -2.42
CA ASP A 266 9.29 -0.12 -2.28
C ASP A 266 10.29 0.02 -1.12
N ALA A 267 10.11 -0.75 -0.03
CA ALA A 267 11.03 -0.74 1.11
C ALA A 267 12.44 -1.27 0.75
N PHE A 268 12.55 -2.24 -0.16
CA PHE A 268 13.85 -2.69 -0.68
C PHE A 268 14.56 -1.59 -1.47
N THR A 269 13.84 -0.86 -2.31
CA THR A 269 14.38 0.29 -3.05
C THR A 269 14.91 1.35 -2.09
N ILE A 270 14.17 1.65 -1.02
CA ILE A 270 14.58 2.61 0.00
C ILE A 270 15.84 2.15 0.72
N LYS A 271 15.91 0.87 1.09
CA LYS A 271 17.10 0.27 1.70
C LYS A 271 18.33 0.49 0.84
N ASP A 272 18.26 0.14 -0.45
CA ASP A 272 19.40 0.26 -1.38
C ASP A 272 19.92 1.69 -1.49
N ILE A 273 19.04 2.68 -1.37
CA ILE A 273 19.46 4.08 -1.38
C ILE A 273 20.26 4.43 -0.13
N PHE A 274 19.75 4.08 1.04
CA PHE A 274 20.44 4.45 2.28
C PHE A 274 21.73 3.71 2.49
N THR A 275 21.85 2.47 1.99
CA THR A 275 23.05 1.65 2.18
C THR A 275 24.08 1.84 1.06
N ASN A 276 23.66 1.93 -0.20
CA ASN A 276 24.58 1.98 -1.33
C ASN A 276 24.74 3.42 -1.85
N ILE A 277 23.64 4.13 -2.08
CA ILE A 277 23.66 5.43 -2.74
C ILE A 277 24.11 6.53 -1.79
N ALA A 278 23.54 6.62 -0.59
CA ALA A 278 23.88 7.71 0.35
C ALA A 278 25.33 7.64 0.80
N LEU A 279 25.85 6.43 1.03
CA LEU A 279 27.26 6.24 1.40
C LEU A 279 28.19 6.51 0.22
N SER A 280 27.87 6.01 -0.98
CA SER A 280 28.67 6.33 -2.18
C SER A 280 28.74 7.82 -2.42
N LEU A 281 27.62 8.55 -2.32
CA LEU A 281 27.60 10.00 -2.48
C LEU A 281 28.51 10.73 -1.49
N ILE A 282 28.50 10.36 -0.21
CA ILE A 282 29.37 10.98 0.80
C ILE A 282 30.83 10.73 0.48
N MET A 283 31.16 9.51 0.05
CA MET A 283 32.53 9.14 -0.34
C MET A 283 32.97 9.85 -1.60
N ASP A 284 32.11 9.85 -2.62
CA ASP A 284 32.36 10.48 -3.91
C ASP A 284 32.60 12.01 -3.77
N ILE A 285 31.76 12.67 -2.94
CA ILE A 285 31.95 14.10 -2.66
C ILE A 285 33.28 14.36 -1.93
N SER A 286 33.61 13.55 -0.92
CA SER A 286 34.87 13.70 -0.18
C SER A 286 36.09 13.44 -1.05
N MET A 287 36.03 12.43 -1.93
CA MET A 287 37.08 12.12 -2.90
C MET A 287 37.27 13.27 -3.92
N ALA A 288 36.15 13.78 -4.46
CA ALA A 288 36.19 14.92 -5.41
C ALA A 288 36.76 16.18 -4.77
N VAL A 289 36.42 16.49 -3.51
CA VAL A 289 36.96 17.66 -2.81
C VAL A 289 38.46 17.52 -2.60
N ILE A 290 38.92 16.38 -2.08
CA ILE A 290 40.35 16.15 -1.79
C ILE A 290 41.16 16.17 -3.09
N THR A 291 40.78 15.40 -4.10
CA THR A 291 41.48 15.33 -5.39
C THR A 291 41.41 16.66 -6.13
N GLY A 292 40.29 17.39 -6.05
CA GLY A 292 40.14 18.71 -6.64
C GLY A 292 41.11 19.75 -6.07
N VAL A 293 41.33 19.78 -4.76
CA VAL A 293 42.32 20.65 -4.12
C VAL A 293 43.74 20.33 -4.62
N ILE A 294 44.09 19.05 -4.70
CA ILE A 294 45.40 18.61 -5.16
C ILE A 294 45.61 18.97 -6.66
N LEU A 295 44.63 18.70 -7.50
CA LEU A 295 44.66 19.03 -8.92
C LEU A 295 44.82 20.54 -9.16
N PHE A 296 44.11 21.36 -8.36
CA PHE A 296 44.25 22.82 -8.43
C PHE A 296 45.66 23.28 -8.06
N GLN A 297 46.28 22.68 -7.01
CA GLN A 297 47.64 22.99 -6.60
C GLN A 297 48.69 22.53 -7.63
N MET A 298 48.45 21.38 -8.30
CA MET A 298 49.36 20.87 -9.32
C MET A 298 49.35 21.73 -10.59
N ASN A 299 48.16 22.01 -11.13
CA ASN A 299 48.08 22.84 -12.35
C ASN A 299 46.68 23.48 -12.48
N PRO A 300 46.51 24.77 -12.14
CA PRO A 300 45.22 25.46 -12.20
C PRO A 300 44.60 25.53 -13.61
N LYS A 301 45.44 25.59 -14.69
CA LYS A 301 44.94 25.65 -16.07
C LYS A 301 44.29 24.33 -16.50
N LEU A 302 44.94 23.20 -16.21
CA LEU A 302 44.39 21.87 -16.50
C LEU A 302 43.19 21.59 -15.62
N PHE A 303 43.20 22.01 -14.35
CA PHE A 303 42.06 21.86 -13.44
C PHE A 303 40.82 22.63 -13.92
N ALA A 304 41.02 23.85 -14.49
CA ALA A 304 39.89 24.62 -15.05
C ALA A 304 39.17 23.87 -16.19
N ILE A 305 39.90 23.10 -17.02
CA ILE A 305 39.31 22.26 -18.06
C ILE A 305 38.45 21.17 -17.44
N ILE A 306 38.96 20.45 -16.44
CA ILE A 306 38.24 19.40 -15.75
C ILE A 306 37.01 19.95 -15.03
N LEU A 307 37.14 21.09 -14.36
CA LEU A 307 36.02 21.74 -13.67
C LEU A 307 34.91 22.13 -14.67
N PHE A 308 35.27 22.64 -15.84
CA PHE A 308 34.32 22.96 -16.90
C PHE A 308 33.59 21.73 -17.41
N MET A 309 34.29 20.61 -17.63
CA MET A 309 33.68 19.32 -17.99
C MET A 309 32.70 18.85 -16.92
N THR A 310 33.09 18.95 -15.66
CA THR A 310 32.26 18.57 -14.50
C THR A 310 30.98 19.39 -14.45
N VAL A 311 31.05 20.70 -14.62
CA VAL A 311 29.89 21.60 -14.64
C VAL A 311 28.92 21.22 -15.77
N ILE A 312 29.43 20.93 -16.97
CA ILE A 312 28.57 20.48 -18.09
C ILE A 312 27.93 19.14 -17.78
N SER A 313 28.66 18.20 -17.21
CA SER A 313 28.11 16.89 -16.82
C SER A 313 27.03 17.01 -15.76
N ILE A 314 27.19 17.86 -14.75
CA ILE A 314 26.17 18.16 -13.75
C ILE A 314 24.93 18.81 -14.40
N LEU A 315 25.13 19.75 -15.33
CA LEU A 315 24.02 20.38 -16.07
C LEU A 315 23.22 19.33 -16.86
N LEU A 316 23.92 18.37 -17.48
CA LEU A 316 23.29 17.24 -18.17
C LEU A 316 22.36 16.45 -17.23
N VAL A 317 22.78 16.16 -15.99
CA VAL A 317 21.94 15.49 -14.98
C VAL A 317 20.65 16.29 -14.75
N PHE A 318 20.73 17.61 -14.62
CA PHE A 318 19.55 18.44 -14.40
C PHE A 318 18.60 18.47 -15.61
N ILE A 319 19.12 18.46 -16.83
CA ILE A 319 18.32 18.43 -18.08
C ILE A 319 17.51 17.13 -18.16
N PHE A 320 18.14 15.99 -17.86
CA PHE A 320 17.50 14.69 -17.96
C PHE A 320 16.60 14.34 -16.77
N LYS A 321 16.63 15.12 -15.69
CA LYS A 321 15.84 14.87 -14.48
C LYS A 321 14.35 14.74 -14.73
N GLN A 322 13.74 15.65 -15.48
CA GLN A 322 12.29 15.65 -15.73
C GLN A 322 11.85 14.53 -16.68
N PRO A 323 12.53 14.27 -17.81
CA PRO A 323 12.24 13.11 -18.67
C PRO A 323 12.27 11.79 -17.91
N TYR A 324 13.31 11.53 -17.11
CA TYR A 324 13.39 10.30 -16.32
C TYR A 324 12.26 10.18 -15.31
N LYS A 325 11.92 11.25 -14.60
CA LYS A 325 10.84 11.24 -13.65
C LYS A 325 9.52 10.80 -14.30
N LYS A 326 9.23 11.33 -15.49
CA LYS A 326 7.99 10.99 -16.21
C LYS A 326 7.97 9.52 -16.66
N ILE A 327 9.06 9.03 -17.25
CA ILE A 327 9.16 7.64 -17.71
C ILE A 327 9.06 6.68 -16.53
N ASN A 328 9.71 6.98 -15.41
CA ASN A 328 9.68 6.14 -14.22
C ASN A 328 8.27 6.04 -13.60
N GLU A 329 7.56 7.17 -13.52
CA GLU A 329 6.16 7.18 -13.07
C GLU A 329 5.26 6.33 -13.99
N GLU A 330 5.46 6.41 -15.33
CA GLU A 330 4.75 5.58 -16.30
C GLU A 330 5.09 4.10 -16.13
N GLN A 331 6.37 3.76 -15.92
CA GLN A 331 6.86 2.39 -15.75
C GLN A 331 6.29 1.73 -14.49
N MET A 332 6.32 2.43 -13.35
CA MET A 332 5.76 1.92 -12.10
C MET A 332 4.25 1.65 -12.20
N GLN A 333 3.52 2.53 -12.87
CA GLN A 333 2.09 2.33 -13.09
C GLN A 333 1.82 1.12 -14.00
N GLN A 334 2.54 1.01 -15.11
CA GLN A 334 2.37 -0.09 -16.06
C GLN A 334 2.77 -1.44 -15.43
N ALA A 335 3.81 -1.46 -14.61
CA ALA A 335 4.21 -2.65 -13.85
C ALA A 335 3.11 -3.12 -12.89
N SER A 336 2.42 -2.18 -12.23
CA SER A 336 1.29 -2.50 -11.35
C SER A 336 0.11 -3.11 -12.12
N ILE A 337 -0.22 -2.55 -13.30
CA ILE A 337 -1.31 -3.06 -14.16
C ILE A 337 -0.96 -4.48 -14.64
N LEU A 338 0.23 -4.68 -15.19
CA LEU A 338 0.69 -5.99 -15.66
C LEU A 338 0.69 -7.05 -14.55
N ASN A 339 1.18 -6.69 -13.36
CA ASN A 339 1.14 -7.59 -12.21
C ASN A 339 -0.28 -7.97 -11.81
N SER A 340 -1.21 -7.02 -11.85
CA SER A 340 -2.62 -7.28 -11.55
C SER A 340 -3.24 -8.26 -12.54
N GLU A 341 -3.01 -8.08 -13.84
CA GLU A 341 -3.46 -8.99 -14.89
C GLU A 341 -2.90 -10.43 -14.71
N ILE A 342 -1.59 -10.54 -14.41
CA ILE A 342 -0.96 -11.84 -14.17
C ILE A 342 -1.57 -12.53 -12.93
N ILE A 343 -1.72 -11.82 -11.82
CA ILE A 343 -2.28 -12.36 -10.58
C ILE A 343 -3.74 -12.78 -10.80
N GLU A 344 -4.53 -11.97 -11.50
CA GLU A 344 -5.93 -12.28 -11.82
C GLU A 344 -6.04 -13.50 -12.72
N GLY A 345 -5.23 -13.57 -13.78
CA GLY A 345 -5.18 -14.74 -14.67
C GLY A 345 -4.82 -16.03 -13.93
N LEU A 346 -3.81 -15.99 -13.03
CA LEU A 346 -3.43 -17.16 -12.24
C LEU A 346 -4.49 -17.57 -11.21
N ARG A 347 -5.17 -16.62 -10.57
CA ARG A 347 -6.26 -16.90 -9.63
C ARG A 347 -7.49 -17.50 -10.33
N SER A 348 -7.75 -17.05 -11.54
CA SER A 348 -8.91 -17.47 -12.32
C SER A 348 -8.62 -18.63 -13.26
N VAL A 349 -7.49 -19.33 -13.10
CA VAL A 349 -7.02 -20.36 -14.05
C VAL A 349 -8.05 -21.48 -14.25
N GLU A 350 -8.76 -21.89 -13.20
CA GLU A 350 -9.82 -22.90 -13.29
C GLU A 350 -10.96 -22.41 -14.18
N THR A 351 -11.40 -21.15 -14.02
CA THR A 351 -12.44 -20.56 -14.85
C THR A 351 -11.97 -20.40 -16.30
N ILE A 352 -10.72 -19.98 -16.51
CA ILE A 352 -10.11 -19.85 -17.85
C ILE A 352 -10.09 -21.21 -18.54
N LYS A 353 -9.61 -22.24 -17.87
CA LYS A 353 -9.56 -23.62 -18.37
C LYS A 353 -10.96 -24.18 -18.63
N GLY A 354 -11.90 -23.98 -17.69
CA GLY A 354 -13.28 -24.47 -17.81
C GLY A 354 -14.06 -23.84 -18.98
N ASN A 355 -13.65 -22.65 -19.43
CA ASN A 355 -14.26 -21.95 -20.57
C ASN A 355 -13.40 -21.95 -21.83
N ALA A 356 -12.24 -22.65 -21.83
CA ALA A 356 -11.29 -22.66 -22.95
C ALA A 356 -10.92 -21.25 -23.44
N ASN A 357 -10.65 -20.32 -22.49
CA ASN A 357 -10.43 -18.90 -22.76
C ASN A 357 -8.96 -18.48 -22.60
N GLU A 358 -8.02 -19.42 -22.78
CA GLU A 358 -6.58 -19.21 -22.58
C GLU A 358 -6.03 -18.16 -23.54
N ASP A 359 -6.43 -18.22 -24.82
CA ASP A 359 -5.91 -17.33 -25.86
C ASP A 359 -6.31 -15.87 -25.61
N VAL A 360 -7.56 -15.62 -25.18
CA VAL A 360 -8.04 -14.25 -24.87
C VAL A 360 -7.33 -13.70 -23.63
N THR A 361 -7.12 -14.54 -22.60
CA THR A 361 -6.40 -14.14 -21.41
C THR A 361 -4.94 -13.82 -21.72
N LEU A 362 -4.29 -14.67 -22.56
CA LEU A 362 -2.92 -14.44 -23.00
C LEU A 362 -2.79 -13.15 -23.81
N GLU A 363 -3.74 -12.86 -24.72
CA GLU A 363 -3.79 -11.61 -25.50
C GLU A 363 -3.86 -10.37 -24.58
N GLY A 364 -4.65 -10.44 -23.49
CA GLY A 364 -4.73 -9.39 -22.48
C GLY A 364 -3.38 -9.12 -21.84
N ILE A 365 -2.72 -10.17 -21.33
CA ILE A 365 -1.39 -10.10 -20.72
C ILE A 365 -0.35 -9.60 -21.73
N GLU A 366 -0.36 -10.12 -22.96
CA GLU A 366 0.55 -9.71 -24.03
C GLU A 366 0.46 -8.22 -24.33
N LYS A 367 -0.75 -7.70 -24.44
CA LYS A 367 -1.01 -6.27 -24.68
C LYS A 367 -0.38 -5.40 -23.58
N GLU A 368 -0.57 -5.74 -22.33
CA GLU A 368 0.00 -4.97 -21.22
C GLU A 368 1.52 -5.16 -21.10
N TYR A 369 2.03 -6.34 -21.40
CA TYR A 369 3.46 -6.60 -21.48
C TYR A 369 4.15 -5.81 -22.59
N ILE A 370 3.55 -5.75 -23.79
CA ILE A 370 4.08 -4.94 -24.90
C ILE A 370 4.11 -3.44 -24.54
N LYS A 371 3.09 -2.95 -23.80
CA LYS A 371 3.12 -1.56 -23.30
C LYS A 371 4.29 -1.34 -22.33
N SER A 372 4.52 -2.26 -21.40
CA SER A 372 5.65 -2.23 -20.47
C SER A 372 6.98 -2.21 -21.22
N LEU A 373 7.15 -3.08 -22.22
CA LEU A 373 8.35 -3.11 -23.07
C LEU A 373 8.58 -1.78 -23.83
N ARG A 374 7.52 -1.15 -24.33
CA ARG A 374 7.64 0.17 -24.99
C ARG A 374 8.12 1.26 -24.05
N ILE A 375 7.70 1.25 -22.80
CA ILE A 375 8.15 2.20 -21.78
C ILE A 375 9.61 1.93 -21.43
N SER A 376 10.00 0.67 -21.21
CA SER A 376 11.38 0.27 -20.96
C SER A 376 12.31 0.60 -22.15
N TYR A 377 11.82 0.47 -23.38
CA TYR A 377 12.57 0.89 -24.57
C TYR A 377 12.79 2.41 -24.59
N LYS A 378 11.77 3.23 -24.24
CA LYS A 378 11.93 4.69 -24.14
C LYS A 378 12.94 5.07 -23.06
N GLU A 379 12.92 4.39 -21.91
CA GLU A 379 13.88 4.59 -20.83
C GLU A 379 15.30 4.24 -21.29
N GLY A 380 15.50 3.05 -21.87
CA GLY A 380 16.78 2.61 -22.40
C GLY A 380 17.32 3.55 -23.47
N MET A 381 16.45 4.07 -24.35
CA MET A 381 16.83 5.04 -25.39
C MET A 381 17.25 6.38 -24.76
N LEU A 382 16.52 6.86 -23.74
CA LEU A 382 16.87 8.08 -23.02
C LEU A 382 18.21 7.93 -22.30
N SER A 383 18.46 6.79 -21.65
CA SER A 383 19.71 6.44 -21.00
C SER A 383 20.88 6.37 -22.00
N ASN A 384 20.64 5.75 -23.16
CA ASN A 384 21.65 5.67 -24.23
C ASN A 384 22.01 7.07 -24.77
N ILE A 385 21.02 7.93 -24.98
CA ILE A 385 21.26 9.31 -25.42
C ILE A 385 22.09 10.06 -24.36
N GLN A 386 21.71 9.97 -23.09
CA GLN A 386 22.43 10.62 -22.00
C GLN A 386 23.88 10.13 -21.89
N SER A 387 24.11 8.83 -21.92
CA SER A 387 25.45 8.23 -21.84
C SER A 387 26.28 8.55 -23.06
N THR A 388 25.69 8.60 -24.24
CA THR A 388 26.40 9.02 -25.47
C THR A 388 26.84 10.47 -25.40
N ILE A 389 25.96 11.39 -24.98
CA ILE A 389 26.31 12.80 -24.80
C ILE A 389 27.42 12.94 -23.74
N SER A 390 27.29 12.23 -22.61
CA SER A 390 28.33 12.23 -21.56
C SER A 390 29.66 11.72 -22.07
N SER A 391 29.67 10.66 -22.86
CA SER A 391 30.88 10.08 -23.47
C SER A 391 31.53 11.05 -24.47
N VAL A 392 30.76 11.78 -25.27
CA VAL A 392 31.25 12.81 -26.19
C VAL A 392 31.87 13.97 -25.40
N ILE A 393 31.20 14.45 -24.32
CA ILE A 393 31.76 15.51 -23.47
C ILE A 393 33.10 15.07 -22.86
N SER A 394 33.13 13.86 -22.29
CA SER A 394 34.36 13.30 -21.70
C SER A 394 35.47 13.09 -22.74
N GLY A 395 35.12 12.57 -23.92
CA GLY A 395 36.06 12.35 -25.00
C GLY A 395 36.67 13.66 -25.51
N LEU A 396 35.87 14.67 -25.83
CA LEU A 396 36.34 15.99 -26.24
C LEU A 396 37.15 16.68 -25.15
N GLY A 397 36.68 16.59 -23.90
CA GLY A 397 37.40 17.15 -22.77
C GLY A 397 38.77 16.51 -22.55
N ASN A 398 38.87 15.16 -22.67
CA ASN A 398 40.13 14.44 -22.59
C ASN A 398 41.08 14.83 -23.74
N LEU A 399 40.60 15.07 -24.96
CA LEU A 399 41.39 15.56 -26.07
C LEU A 399 41.95 16.99 -25.81
N VAL A 400 41.14 17.89 -25.28
CA VAL A 400 41.56 19.25 -24.88
C VAL A 400 42.56 19.17 -23.74
N LEU A 401 42.35 18.31 -22.75
CA LEU A 401 43.27 18.09 -21.64
C LEU A 401 44.59 17.53 -22.13
N LEU A 402 44.57 16.55 -23.05
CA LEU A 402 45.76 15.98 -23.66
C LEU A 402 46.56 17.04 -24.44
N TYR A 403 45.89 17.78 -25.32
CA TYR A 403 46.54 18.83 -26.11
C TYR A 403 47.18 19.91 -25.22
N THR A 404 46.41 20.42 -24.24
CA THR A 404 46.90 21.48 -23.34
C THR A 404 48.03 20.96 -22.42
N GLY A 405 47.90 19.75 -21.91
CA GLY A 405 48.90 19.13 -21.05
C GLY A 405 50.20 18.84 -21.78
N ILE A 406 50.12 18.20 -22.96
CA ILE A 406 51.32 17.91 -23.77
C ILE A 406 51.97 19.22 -24.27
N SER A 407 51.17 20.25 -24.64
CA SER A 407 51.73 21.56 -25.01
C SER A 407 52.53 22.19 -23.86
N GLN A 408 52.08 22.08 -22.61
CA GLN A 408 52.83 22.54 -21.43
C GLN A 408 54.09 21.70 -21.19
N VAL A 409 54.06 20.40 -21.47
CA VAL A 409 55.26 19.55 -21.38
C VAL A 409 56.31 19.95 -22.44
N ILE A 410 55.87 20.18 -23.68
CA ILE A 410 56.76 20.64 -24.77
C ILE A 410 57.37 21.98 -24.42
N ASN A 411 56.65 22.90 -23.81
CA ASN A 411 57.13 24.23 -23.38
C ASN A 411 57.99 24.19 -22.09
N ALA A 412 58.21 23.01 -21.50
CA ALA A 412 58.86 22.78 -20.22
C ALA A 412 58.21 23.47 -19.00
N ASP A 413 56.90 23.82 -19.10
CA ASP A 413 56.11 24.37 -17.98
C ASP A 413 55.64 23.25 -17.03
N LEU A 414 55.62 21.99 -17.49
CA LEU A 414 55.18 20.81 -16.76
C LEU A 414 56.08 19.61 -17.15
N THR A 415 56.36 18.72 -16.18
CA THR A 415 57.08 17.47 -16.50
C THR A 415 56.09 16.42 -17.01
N LEU A 416 56.57 15.43 -17.76
CA LEU A 416 55.76 14.34 -18.27
C LEU A 416 55.13 13.51 -17.11
N GLY A 417 55.93 13.25 -16.08
CA GLY A 417 55.45 12.52 -14.92
C GLY A 417 54.35 13.29 -14.14
N SER A 418 54.53 14.62 -13.99
CA SER A 418 53.48 15.46 -13.37
C SER A 418 52.19 15.47 -14.18
N TYR A 419 52.29 15.47 -15.55
CA TYR A 419 51.10 15.33 -16.40
C TYR A 419 50.41 13.96 -16.24
N MET A 420 51.17 12.85 -16.18
CA MET A 420 50.64 11.51 -15.97
C MET A 420 50.00 11.34 -14.59
N ALA A 421 50.63 11.93 -13.56
CA ALA A 421 50.04 11.98 -12.22
C ALA A 421 48.73 12.78 -12.19
N PHE A 422 48.71 13.94 -12.88
CA PHE A 422 47.53 14.79 -13.00
C PHE A 422 46.38 14.05 -13.68
N THR A 423 46.59 13.34 -14.79
CA THR A 423 45.55 12.57 -15.51
C THR A 423 45.01 11.42 -14.69
N THR A 424 45.86 10.74 -13.92
CA THR A 424 45.42 9.68 -12.99
C THR A 424 44.53 10.26 -11.88
N LEU A 425 44.92 11.37 -11.26
CA LEU A 425 44.11 12.05 -10.24
C LEU A 425 42.82 12.64 -10.83
N ALA A 426 42.85 13.10 -12.08
CA ALA A 426 41.65 13.57 -12.78
C ALA A 426 40.61 12.49 -12.92
N GLY A 427 41.02 11.22 -13.09
CA GLY A 427 40.12 10.06 -13.06
C GLY A 427 39.34 9.99 -11.73
N TYR A 428 40.06 10.06 -10.61
CA TYR A 428 39.43 10.05 -9.27
C TYR A 428 38.53 11.25 -9.00
N PHE A 429 38.77 12.40 -9.63
CA PHE A 429 37.88 13.57 -9.55
C PHE A 429 36.62 13.41 -10.41
N MET A 430 36.74 12.81 -11.59
CA MET A 430 35.64 12.67 -12.55
C MET A 430 34.72 11.46 -12.26
N GLU A 431 35.24 10.41 -11.60
CA GLU A 431 34.47 9.19 -11.25
C GLU A 431 33.19 9.48 -10.44
N PRO A 432 33.23 10.32 -9.37
CA PRO A 432 32.01 10.73 -8.63
C PRO A 432 30.95 11.37 -9.52
N VAL A 433 31.36 12.15 -10.52
CA VAL A 433 30.41 12.81 -11.45
C VAL A 433 29.72 11.77 -12.34
N SER A 434 30.49 10.81 -12.83
CA SER A 434 29.93 9.67 -13.62
C SER A 434 28.95 8.83 -12.78
N ASN A 435 29.29 8.59 -11.52
CA ASN A 435 28.41 7.89 -10.57
C ASN A 435 27.10 8.65 -10.34
N LEU A 436 27.14 9.98 -10.18
CA LEU A 436 25.94 10.82 -10.06
C LEU A 436 24.99 10.69 -11.26
N VAL A 437 25.53 10.57 -12.47
CA VAL A 437 24.75 10.36 -13.70
C VAL A 437 24.02 9.03 -13.64
N SER A 438 24.72 7.96 -13.26
CA SER A 438 24.13 6.60 -13.17
C SER A 438 23.14 6.46 -12.04
N LEU A 439 23.36 7.14 -10.91
CA LEU A 439 22.47 7.11 -9.72
C LEU A 439 21.22 7.98 -9.88
N GLN A 440 21.13 8.81 -10.91
CA GLN A 440 20.02 9.73 -11.11
C GLN A 440 18.65 9.03 -11.13
N LEU A 441 18.54 7.91 -11.82
CA LEU A 441 17.32 7.12 -11.91
C LEU A 441 16.96 6.55 -10.53
N SER A 442 17.90 5.86 -9.90
CA SER A 442 17.70 5.24 -8.58
C SER A 442 17.29 6.24 -7.50
N ILE A 443 17.85 7.46 -7.51
CA ILE A 443 17.45 8.54 -6.59
C ILE A 443 15.99 8.97 -6.83
N GLN A 444 15.51 8.93 -8.07
CA GLN A 444 14.11 9.27 -8.36
C GLN A 444 13.16 8.17 -7.97
N GLU A 445 13.46 6.91 -8.27
CA GLU A 445 12.71 5.74 -7.79
C GLU A 445 12.55 5.79 -6.30
N ALA A 446 13.62 6.08 -5.60
CA ALA A 446 13.67 6.25 -4.18
C ALA A 446 12.72 7.29 -3.63
N ASN A 447 12.72 8.45 -4.21
CA ASN A 447 11.83 9.52 -3.75
C ASN A 447 10.36 9.13 -3.92
N ILE A 448 10.03 8.40 -4.98
CA ILE A 448 8.69 7.89 -5.21
C ILE A 448 8.37 6.80 -4.17
N SER A 449 9.24 5.81 -4.02
CA SER A 449 9.08 4.72 -3.06
C SER A 449 9.01 5.20 -1.61
N MET A 450 9.86 6.18 -1.21
CA MET A 450 9.78 6.80 0.12
C MET A 450 8.44 7.50 0.36
N ARG A 451 7.91 8.20 -0.63
CA ARG A 451 6.61 8.87 -0.51
C ARG A 451 5.49 7.85 -0.36
N ARG A 452 5.47 6.84 -1.23
CA ARG A 452 4.48 5.76 -1.23
C ARG A 452 4.48 4.97 0.07
N LEU A 453 5.66 4.60 0.57
CA LEU A 453 5.80 3.87 1.83
C LEU A 453 5.39 4.74 3.03
N SER A 454 5.75 6.03 3.02
CA SER A 454 5.37 6.96 4.09
C SER A 454 3.85 7.14 4.20
N GLU A 455 3.12 7.07 3.10
CA GLU A 455 1.65 7.14 3.13
C GLU A 455 1.01 6.01 3.94
N ILE A 456 1.61 4.81 3.93
CA ILE A 456 1.15 3.70 4.78
C ILE A 456 1.64 3.90 6.21
N LEU A 457 2.91 4.26 6.39
CA LEU A 457 3.50 4.43 7.72
C LEU A 457 2.95 5.64 8.49
N ASP A 458 2.34 6.59 7.81
CA ASP A 458 1.66 7.75 8.41
C ASP A 458 0.17 7.48 8.69
N TYR A 459 -0.35 6.30 8.30
CA TYR A 459 -1.70 5.89 8.66
C TYR A 459 -1.77 5.57 10.15
N GLU A 460 -2.83 6.04 10.81
CA GLU A 460 -3.01 5.84 12.25
C GLU A 460 -3.21 4.35 12.59
N ARG A 461 -2.49 3.89 13.59
CA ARG A 461 -2.61 2.52 14.09
C ARG A 461 -3.90 2.34 14.85
N GLU A 462 -4.34 1.10 14.95
CA GLU A 462 -5.51 0.73 15.72
C GLU A 462 -5.26 0.95 17.23
N ILE A 463 -6.26 1.44 17.92
CA ILE A 463 -6.19 1.75 19.35
C ILE A 463 -5.90 0.48 20.15
N GLY A 464 -4.96 0.57 21.08
CA GLY A 464 -4.60 -0.56 21.96
C GLY A 464 -3.53 -1.50 21.41
N MET A 465 -3.00 -1.24 20.19
CA MET A 465 -1.98 -2.11 19.58
C MET A 465 -0.53 -1.72 19.90
N ASP A 466 -0.28 -0.57 20.49
CA ASP A 466 1.08 -0.12 20.89
C ASP A 466 1.30 -0.31 22.39
N GLU A 467 2.11 -1.32 22.75
CA GLU A 467 2.51 -1.52 24.16
C GLU A 467 3.27 -0.29 24.68
N GLY A 468 2.79 0.28 25.79
CA GLY A 468 3.47 1.39 26.50
C GLY A 468 3.19 2.79 25.94
N SER A 469 2.21 2.99 25.03
CA SER A 469 1.75 4.33 24.70
C SER A 469 0.87 4.88 25.84
N ASP A 470 1.02 6.19 26.13
CA ASP A 470 0.16 6.87 27.14
C ASP A 470 -1.33 6.83 26.74
N GLU A 471 -1.63 6.70 25.44
CA GLU A 471 -2.98 6.55 24.92
C GLU A 471 -3.64 5.23 25.36
N ASN A 472 -2.89 4.14 25.53
CA ASN A 472 -3.43 2.85 25.99
C ASN A 472 -3.99 2.93 27.41
N ASN A 473 -3.49 3.84 28.25
CA ASN A 473 -3.99 4.04 29.62
C ASN A 473 -5.38 4.70 29.65
N LEU A 474 -5.86 5.21 28.52
CA LEU A 474 -7.21 5.80 28.40
C LEU A 474 -8.29 4.76 28.15
N TYR A 475 -7.92 3.53 27.77
CA TYR A 475 -8.86 2.46 27.39
C TYR A 475 -8.82 1.32 28.41
N GLN A 476 -9.99 0.75 28.68
CA GLN A 476 -10.15 -0.37 29.61
C GLN A 476 -9.69 -1.69 28.96
N GLU A 477 -9.11 -2.56 29.76
CA GLU A 477 -8.87 -3.95 29.36
C GLU A 477 -10.06 -4.82 29.78
N ILE A 478 -10.41 -5.80 28.92
CA ILE A 478 -11.42 -6.79 29.20
C ILE A 478 -10.82 -8.20 29.05
N ASP A 479 -10.87 -8.99 30.11
CA ASP A 479 -10.39 -10.38 30.08
C ASP A 479 -11.45 -11.35 29.58
N LYS A 480 -12.71 -11.14 29.99
CA LYS A 480 -13.86 -11.93 29.57
C LYS A 480 -15.14 -11.10 29.60
N ILE A 481 -16.12 -11.49 28.79
CA ILE A 481 -17.44 -10.88 28.72
C ILE A 481 -18.37 -11.70 29.63
N ASP A 482 -18.73 -11.17 30.80
CA ASP A 482 -19.48 -11.90 31.82
C ASP A 482 -20.94 -11.41 32.02
N GLY A 483 -21.36 -10.38 31.31
CA GLY A 483 -22.69 -9.79 31.36
C GLY A 483 -23.47 -9.91 30.03
N GLU A 484 -24.26 -8.90 29.78
CA GLU A 484 -25.03 -8.76 28.54
C GLU A 484 -24.37 -7.82 27.53
N ILE A 485 -24.75 -7.99 26.28
CA ILE A 485 -24.34 -7.09 25.20
C ILE A 485 -25.61 -6.38 24.72
N ASN A 486 -25.59 -5.04 24.82
CA ASN A 486 -26.70 -4.21 24.37
C ASN A 486 -26.30 -3.42 23.13
N VAL A 487 -27.13 -3.47 22.11
CA VAL A 487 -27.04 -2.67 20.88
C VAL A 487 -28.21 -1.69 20.92
N SER A 488 -27.92 -0.39 20.91
CA SER A 488 -28.91 0.68 21.11
C SER A 488 -28.87 1.66 19.95
N ASN A 489 -29.93 1.71 19.13
CA ASN A 489 -30.17 2.66 18.04
C ASN A 489 -28.99 2.76 17.05
N VAL A 490 -28.33 1.64 16.76
CA VAL A 490 -27.13 1.61 15.93
C VAL A 490 -27.48 1.84 14.47
N THR A 491 -26.87 2.89 13.90
CA THR A 491 -26.87 3.20 12.46
C THR A 491 -25.43 3.15 11.94
N PHE A 492 -25.25 2.44 10.83
CA PHE A 492 -23.92 2.29 10.22
C PHE A 492 -23.99 2.17 8.71
N ALA A 493 -23.07 2.89 8.03
CA ALA A 493 -22.81 2.79 6.59
C ALA A 493 -21.33 2.58 6.29
N TYR A 494 -21.02 1.78 5.28
CA TYR A 494 -19.66 1.67 4.75
C TYR A 494 -19.31 2.91 3.92
N GLY A 495 -18.40 3.72 4.44
CA GLY A 495 -18.06 5.00 3.80
C GLY A 495 -19.28 5.94 3.74
N ASN A 496 -19.54 6.49 2.56
CA ASN A 496 -20.66 7.42 2.33
C ASN A 496 -21.78 6.77 1.49
N ARG A 497 -22.04 5.47 1.71
CA ARG A 497 -23.11 4.72 1.04
C ARG A 497 -24.40 4.72 1.82
N LYS A 498 -25.44 4.12 1.24
CA LYS A 498 -26.70 3.88 1.96
C LYS A 498 -26.40 3.08 3.25
N PRO A 499 -27.05 3.39 4.37
CA PRO A 499 -26.83 2.68 5.62
C PRO A 499 -27.05 1.18 5.47
N ALA A 500 -26.08 0.39 5.96
CA ALA A 500 -26.17 -1.07 6.04
C ALA A 500 -26.97 -1.53 7.27
N LEU A 501 -27.00 -0.70 8.32
CA LEU A 501 -27.82 -0.85 9.51
C LEU A 501 -28.46 0.50 9.82
N LYS A 502 -29.75 0.49 10.20
CA LYS A 502 -30.54 1.68 10.51
C LYS A 502 -31.30 1.47 11.81
N ASN A 503 -30.94 2.27 12.81
CA ASN A 503 -31.63 2.30 14.11
C ASN A 503 -31.86 0.90 14.71
N VAL A 504 -30.84 0.03 14.68
CA VAL A 504 -30.90 -1.34 15.15
C VAL A 504 -30.73 -1.37 16.67
N SER A 505 -31.69 -2.02 17.38
CA SER A 505 -31.63 -2.16 18.84
C SER A 505 -32.02 -3.57 19.27
N PHE A 506 -31.13 -4.25 20.00
CA PHE A 506 -31.39 -5.57 20.61
C PHE A 506 -30.38 -5.86 21.72
N THR A 507 -30.70 -6.90 22.51
CA THR A 507 -29.85 -7.36 23.61
C THR A 507 -29.47 -8.83 23.42
N ILE A 508 -28.21 -9.16 23.73
CA ILE A 508 -27.75 -10.56 23.88
C ILE A 508 -27.56 -10.81 25.38
N PRO A 509 -28.53 -11.45 26.04
CA PRO A 509 -28.41 -11.72 27.46
C PRO A 509 -27.33 -12.75 27.76
N LYS A 510 -26.76 -12.70 28.96
CA LYS A 510 -25.76 -13.66 29.42
C LYS A 510 -26.26 -15.12 29.27
N GLY A 511 -25.40 -15.95 28.66
CA GLY A 511 -25.67 -17.37 28.46
C GLY A 511 -26.74 -17.71 27.43
N LYS A 512 -27.29 -16.71 26.71
CA LYS A 512 -28.32 -16.88 25.71
C LYS A 512 -27.77 -16.94 24.29
N LYS A 513 -28.51 -17.66 23.43
CA LYS A 513 -28.21 -17.76 22.00
C LYS A 513 -29.19 -16.89 21.24
N VAL A 514 -28.63 -15.85 20.59
CA VAL A 514 -29.38 -14.92 19.75
C VAL A 514 -29.02 -15.19 18.29
N ALA A 515 -30.04 -15.40 17.47
CA ALA A 515 -29.87 -15.59 16.04
C ALA A 515 -30.19 -14.30 15.27
N LEU A 516 -29.35 -13.94 14.29
CA LEU A 516 -29.64 -12.92 13.29
C LEU A 516 -29.94 -13.61 11.96
N VAL A 517 -31.14 -13.41 11.45
CA VAL A 517 -31.63 -14.00 10.19
C VAL A 517 -32.13 -12.89 9.26
N GLY A 518 -32.31 -13.18 7.99
CA GLY A 518 -32.81 -12.24 7.00
C GLY A 518 -32.22 -12.47 5.61
N SER A 519 -32.68 -11.69 4.65
CA SER A 519 -32.21 -11.75 3.26
C SER A 519 -30.70 -11.47 3.13
N SER A 520 -30.08 -11.87 1.99
CA SER A 520 -28.69 -11.50 1.70
C SER A 520 -28.60 -9.97 1.59
N GLY A 521 -27.54 -9.39 2.20
CA GLY A 521 -27.36 -7.94 2.23
C GLY A 521 -28.17 -7.18 3.29
N SER A 522 -28.93 -7.85 4.15
CA SER A 522 -29.72 -7.18 5.21
C SER A 522 -28.92 -6.60 6.38
N GLY A 523 -27.57 -6.75 6.41
CA GLY A 523 -26.71 -6.16 7.43
C GLY A 523 -26.19 -7.11 8.53
N LYS A 524 -26.51 -8.41 8.47
CA LYS A 524 -26.15 -9.42 9.51
C LYS A 524 -24.63 -9.45 9.81
N SER A 525 -23.79 -9.69 8.81
CA SER A 525 -22.32 -9.72 8.99
C SER A 525 -21.73 -8.36 9.33
N THR A 526 -22.43 -7.27 9.02
CA THR A 526 -22.06 -5.92 9.44
C THR A 526 -22.15 -5.77 10.95
N MET A 527 -23.17 -6.33 11.58
CA MET A 527 -23.32 -6.34 13.03
C MET A 527 -22.16 -7.10 13.71
N ALA A 528 -21.78 -8.27 13.20
CA ALA A 528 -20.60 -8.99 13.70
C ALA A 528 -19.31 -8.15 13.64
N LYS A 529 -19.11 -7.42 12.55
CA LYS A 529 -17.94 -6.55 12.37
C LYS A 529 -17.93 -5.36 13.32
N LEU A 530 -19.10 -4.81 13.68
CA LEU A 530 -19.22 -3.76 14.69
C LEU A 530 -18.91 -4.30 16.09
N LEU A 531 -19.42 -5.47 16.46
CA LEU A 531 -19.12 -6.14 17.72
C LEU A 531 -17.63 -6.50 17.89
N LEU A 532 -16.93 -6.76 16.79
CA LEU A 532 -15.47 -6.96 16.78
C LEU A 532 -14.68 -5.65 16.75
N LYS A 533 -15.38 -4.51 16.78
CA LYS A 533 -14.77 -3.18 16.66
C LYS A 533 -13.85 -3.07 15.43
N TYR A 534 -14.25 -3.68 14.29
CA TYR A 534 -13.63 -3.47 13.00
C TYR A 534 -14.04 -2.15 12.36
N TYR A 535 -15.22 -1.68 12.74
CA TYR A 535 -15.82 -0.39 12.38
C TYR A 535 -16.52 0.19 13.60
N GLU A 536 -16.73 1.50 13.58
CA GLU A 536 -17.47 2.24 14.61
C GLU A 536 -18.85 2.62 14.07
N PRO A 537 -19.92 2.54 14.88
CA PRO A 537 -21.25 3.00 14.49
C PRO A 537 -21.22 4.52 14.25
N GLN A 538 -22.05 4.99 13.32
CA GLN A 538 -22.20 6.42 13.05
C GLN A 538 -23.16 7.09 14.04
N GLU A 539 -24.17 6.33 14.49
CA GLU A 539 -25.13 6.74 15.51
C GLU A 539 -25.44 5.55 16.40
N GLY A 540 -25.88 5.84 17.62
CA GLY A 540 -26.16 4.81 18.63
C GLY A 540 -24.90 4.31 19.32
N GLU A 541 -25.05 3.31 20.20
CA GLU A 541 -23.98 2.75 21.01
C GLU A 541 -24.09 1.23 21.13
N ILE A 542 -22.96 0.58 21.39
CA ILE A 542 -22.89 -0.85 21.71
C ILE A 542 -22.21 -0.95 23.07
N THR A 543 -22.90 -1.51 24.06
CA THR A 543 -22.33 -1.70 25.40
C THR A 543 -22.11 -3.18 25.70
N ILE A 544 -21.00 -3.49 26.36
CA ILE A 544 -20.62 -4.81 26.86
C ILE A 544 -20.44 -4.69 28.37
N ASP A 545 -21.19 -5.47 29.14
CA ASP A 545 -21.16 -5.41 30.62
C ASP A 545 -21.46 -3.99 31.16
N GLY A 546 -22.27 -3.20 30.41
CA GLY A 546 -22.65 -1.84 30.75
C GLY A 546 -21.63 -0.75 30.37
N VAL A 547 -20.51 -1.11 29.72
CA VAL A 547 -19.47 -0.19 29.25
C VAL A 547 -19.52 -0.10 27.73
N ASP A 548 -19.38 1.10 27.18
CA ASP A 548 -19.33 1.28 25.72
C ASP A 548 -18.14 0.52 25.13
N ILE A 549 -18.39 -0.18 24.03
CA ILE A 549 -17.37 -0.94 23.31
C ILE A 549 -16.18 -0.04 22.86
N GLN A 550 -16.43 1.26 22.69
CA GLN A 550 -15.42 2.22 22.33
C GLN A 550 -14.40 2.48 23.45
N GLU A 551 -14.76 2.24 24.71
CA GLU A 551 -13.87 2.41 25.85
C GLU A 551 -12.91 1.24 26.06
N TYR A 552 -13.13 0.10 25.37
CA TYR A 552 -12.25 -1.06 25.47
C TYR A 552 -11.09 -1.00 24.48
N ARG A 553 -9.94 -1.54 24.87
CA ARG A 553 -8.82 -1.83 23.95
C ARG A 553 -9.23 -2.89 22.94
N ASN A 554 -8.92 -2.65 21.65
CA ASN A 554 -9.32 -3.53 20.57
C ASN A 554 -8.75 -4.95 20.70
N ASP A 555 -7.49 -5.07 21.14
CA ASP A 555 -6.80 -6.36 21.32
C ASP A 555 -7.41 -7.18 22.45
N SER A 556 -7.70 -6.57 23.63
CA SER A 556 -8.32 -7.25 24.77
C SER A 556 -9.75 -7.68 24.44
N LEU A 557 -10.53 -6.80 23.81
CA LEU A 557 -11.90 -7.11 23.37
C LEU A 557 -11.92 -8.31 22.43
N ARG A 558 -11.07 -8.32 21.41
CA ARG A 558 -11.00 -9.44 20.45
C ARG A 558 -10.45 -10.71 21.07
N ARG A 559 -9.63 -10.62 22.12
CA ARG A 559 -9.24 -11.79 22.93
C ARG A 559 -10.42 -12.36 23.69
N ALA A 560 -11.33 -11.54 24.19
CA ALA A 560 -12.52 -11.96 24.94
C ALA A 560 -13.65 -12.53 24.04
N ILE A 561 -13.60 -12.35 22.71
CA ILE A 561 -14.61 -12.84 21.76
C ILE A 561 -14.05 -14.01 20.95
N SER A 562 -14.82 -15.11 20.84
CA SER A 562 -14.54 -16.20 19.88
C SER A 562 -15.31 -15.95 18.59
N TYR A 563 -14.61 -15.78 17.48
CA TYR A 563 -15.22 -15.46 16.18
C TYR A 563 -14.94 -16.52 15.13
N VAL A 564 -16.01 -16.98 14.46
CA VAL A 564 -15.94 -17.83 13.27
C VAL A 564 -16.43 -17.00 12.09
N PRO A 565 -15.53 -16.62 11.16
CA PRO A 565 -15.90 -15.79 10.01
C PRO A 565 -16.62 -16.60 8.93
N GLN A 566 -17.36 -15.91 8.07
CA GLN A 566 -18.00 -16.47 6.89
C GLN A 566 -16.97 -17.09 5.92
N ASN A 567 -15.93 -16.34 5.60
CA ASN A 567 -14.83 -16.81 4.75
C ASN A 567 -13.69 -17.34 5.63
N ILE A 568 -13.38 -18.61 5.49
CA ILE A 568 -12.41 -19.31 6.32
C ILE A 568 -11.07 -19.38 5.61
N GLU A 569 -10.06 -18.80 6.24
CA GLU A 569 -8.67 -18.89 5.81
C GLU A 569 -7.86 -19.78 6.74
N LEU A 570 -7.17 -20.75 6.18
CA LEU A 570 -6.22 -21.62 6.88
C LEU A 570 -4.80 -21.25 6.46
N PHE A 571 -3.91 -21.27 7.43
CA PHE A 571 -2.48 -21.01 7.19
C PHE A 571 -1.79 -22.24 6.63
N SER A 572 -0.77 -22.05 5.80
CA SER A 572 0.16 -23.11 5.35
C SER A 572 1.01 -23.58 6.52
N LYS A 573 0.39 -24.30 7.45
CA LYS A 573 0.95 -24.86 8.68
C LYS A 573 0.26 -26.19 8.97
N SER A 574 0.65 -26.87 10.06
CA SER A 574 -0.06 -28.08 10.51
C SER A 574 -1.50 -27.77 10.92
N ILE A 575 -2.37 -28.76 10.94
CA ILE A 575 -3.75 -28.65 11.47
C ILE A 575 -3.68 -28.24 12.95
N TYR A 576 -2.77 -28.82 13.72
CA TYR A 576 -2.52 -28.43 15.11
C TYR A 576 -2.25 -26.94 15.24
N ASP A 577 -1.29 -26.40 14.47
CA ASP A 577 -0.96 -24.97 14.49
C ASP A 577 -2.12 -24.10 14.04
N ASN A 578 -2.91 -24.56 13.06
CA ASN A 578 -4.12 -23.86 12.60
C ASN A 578 -5.19 -23.74 13.69
N ILE A 579 -5.37 -24.77 14.51
CA ILE A 579 -6.32 -24.72 15.63
C ILE A 579 -5.74 -23.87 16.76
N CYS A 580 -4.43 -24.00 17.05
CA CYS A 580 -3.73 -23.24 18.08
C CYS A 580 -3.58 -21.74 17.83
N VAL A 581 -3.94 -21.21 16.63
CA VAL A 581 -3.90 -19.77 16.33
C VAL A 581 -4.61 -18.94 17.41
N SER A 582 -5.69 -19.44 17.97
CA SER A 582 -6.47 -18.76 19.01
C SER A 582 -5.85 -18.84 20.43
N ARG A 583 -5.06 -19.88 20.72
CA ARG A 583 -4.38 -20.12 21.99
C ARG A 583 -3.11 -20.94 21.76
N GLN A 584 -1.97 -20.25 21.57
CA GLN A 584 -0.68 -20.88 21.23
C GLN A 584 -0.15 -21.83 22.30
N SER A 585 -0.52 -21.64 23.57
CA SER A 585 -0.10 -22.48 24.69
C SER A 585 -0.90 -23.75 24.87
N ALA A 586 -1.88 -24.04 23.99
CA ALA A 586 -2.76 -25.19 24.11
C ALA A 586 -2.00 -26.51 23.92
N THR A 587 -2.33 -27.49 24.73
CA THR A 587 -1.79 -28.85 24.62
C THR A 587 -2.49 -29.63 23.49
N LEU A 588 -1.86 -30.71 23.03
CA LEU A 588 -2.48 -31.57 22.00
C LEU A 588 -3.83 -32.16 22.46
N GLU A 589 -3.98 -32.44 23.74
CA GLU A 589 -5.25 -33.00 24.27
C GLU A 589 -6.35 -31.95 24.26
N GLU A 590 -6.07 -30.68 24.62
CA GLU A 590 -7.04 -29.59 24.49
C GLU A 590 -7.46 -29.34 23.05
N VAL A 591 -6.49 -29.42 22.12
CA VAL A 591 -6.78 -29.32 20.67
C VAL A 591 -7.65 -30.49 20.19
N LYS A 592 -7.41 -31.71 20.67
CA LYS A 592 -8.26 -32.88 20.36
C LYS A 592 -9.69 -32.70 20.91
N GLU A 593 -9.84 -32.19 22.12
CA GLU A 593 -11.18 -31.94 22.70
C GLU A 593 -11.94 -30.85 21.93
N ALA A 594 -11.25 -29.77 21.55
CA ALA A 594 -11.81 -28.73 20.69
C ALA A 594 -12.23 -29.29 19.30
N ALA A 595 -11.37 -30.13 18.70
CA ALA A 595 -11.65 -30.78 17.44
C ALA A 595 -12.82 -31.78 17.52
N LYS A 596 -12.96 -32.51 18.64
CA LYS A 596 -14.14 -33.36 18.89
C LYS A 596 -15.41 -32.52 18.99
N ALA A 597 -15.37 -31.38 19.69
CA ALA A 597 -16.50 -30.47 19.80
C ALA A 597 -16.92 -29.87 18.44
N ALA A 598 -16.00 -29.77 17.50
CA ALA A 598 -16.26 -29.28 16.13
C ALA A 598 -16.49 -30.41 15.11
N ASP A 599 -16.68 -31.66 15.56
CA ASP A 599 -16.78 -32.85 14.69
C ASP A 599 -15.60 -32.98 13.68
N ALA A 600 -14.44 -32.44 14.05
CA ALA A 600 -13.24 -32.47 13.21
C ALA A 600 -12.31 -33.65 13.50
N HIS A 601 -12.37 -34.26 14.70
CA HIS A 601 -11.44 -35.25 15.17
C HIS A 601 -11.33 -36.47 14.23
N GLU A 602 -12.45 -37.01 13.79
CA GLU A 602 -12.49 -38.27 13.03
C GLU A 602 -11.90 -38.10 11.62
N PHE A 603 -12.12 -36.98 10.93
CA PHE A 603 -11.47 -36.77 9.64
C PHE A 603 -9.98 -36.46 9.80
N ILE A 604 -9.58 -35.67 10.83
CA ILE A 604 -8.18 -35.37 11.11
C ILE A 604 -7.40 -36.67 11.37
N LYS A 605 -7.97 -37.60 12.12
CA LYS A 605 -7.37 -38.89 12.45
C LYS A 605 -7.13 -39.77 11.21
N ARG A 606 -7.90 -39.62 10.14
CA ARG A 606 -7.73 -40.34 8.87
C ARG A 606 -6.59 -39.80 8.00
N LEU A 607 -6.13 -38.57 8.26
CA LEU A 607 -5.03 -38.00 7.51
C LEU A 607 -3.70 -38.65 7.88
N PRO A 608 -2.72 -38.72 6.94
CA PRO A 608 -1.48 -39.46 7.13
C PRO A 608 -0.69 -39.05 8.38
N MET A 609 -0.60 -37.74 8.67
CA MET A 609 0.10 -37.18 9.84
C MET A 609 -0.86 -36.68 10.92
N GLN A 610 -2.16 -36.98 10.82
CA GLN A 610 -3.21 -36.57 11.76
C GLN A 610 -3.15 -35.06 12.02
N TYR A 611 -3.07 -34.63 13.28
CA TYR A 611 -2.97 -33.22 13.66
C TYR A 611 -1.72 -32.50 13.15
N TYR A 612 -0.66 -33.22 12.82
CA TYR A 612 0.59 -32.69 12.26
C TYR A 612 0.58 -32.69 10.74
N THR A 613 -0.53 -33.06 10.08
CA THR A 613 -0.70 -32.91 8.63
C THR A 613 -0.53 -31.44 8.26
N TYR A 614 0.45 -31.16 7.39
CA TYR A 614 0.73 -29.81 6.89
C TYR A 614 -0.29 -29.47 5.80
N LEU A 615 -0.89 -28.29 5.90
CA LEU A 615 -1.85 -27.79 4.92
C LEU A 615 -1.13 -26.93 3.88
N GLU A 616 -1.54 -27.08 2.63
CA GLU A 616 -1.11 -26.22 1.54
C GLU A 616 -1.77 -24.82 1.65
N GLU A 617 -1.44 -23.92 0.70
CA GLU A 617 -1.94 -22.56 0.66
C GLU A 617 -3.48 -22.51 0.75
N ALA A 618 -4.01 -21.66 1.64
CA ALA A 618 -5.42 -21.52 1.94
C ALA A 618 -6.15 -22.83 2.32
N GLY A 619 -5.39 -23.85 2.79
CA GLY A 619 -5.93 -25.16 3.15
C GLY A 619 -6.35 -26.00 1.94
N ASN A 620 -5.70 -25.83 0.80
CA ASN A 620 -5.92 -26.71 -0.36
C ASN A 620 -5.76 -28.19 0.04
N GLY A 621 -6.56 -29.07 -0.55
CA GLY A 621 -6.64 -30.49 -0.19
C GLY A 621 -7.70 -30.82 0.87
N LEU A 622 -8.30 -29.82 1.52
CA LEU A 622 -9.47 -29.99 2.39
C LEU A 622 -10.74 -29.51 1.70
N SER A 623 -11.83 -30.22 1.94
CA SER A 623 -13.17 -29.79 1.54
C SER A 623 -13.60 -28.53 2.32
N GLY A 624 -14.56 -27.76 1.79
CA GLY A 624 -15.09 -26.58 2.47
C GLY A 624 -15.64 -26.89 3.88
N GLY A 625 -16.29 -28.05 4.05
CA GLY A 625 -16.78 -28.50 5.35
C GLY A 625 -15.67 -28.87 6.34
N GLU A 626 -14.56 -29.46 5.89
CA GLU A 626 -13.39 -29.75 6.74
C GLU A 626 -12.70 -28.47 7.20
N LYS A 627 -12.53 -27.48 6.31
CA LYS A 627 -12.01 -26.15 6.66
C LYS A 627 -12.89 -25.49 7.73
N GLN A 628 -14.21 -25.61 7.58
CA GLN A 628 -15.19 -25.04 8.50
C GLN A 628 -15.11 -25.65 9.89
N ARG A 629 -14.99 -26.99 9.98
CA ARG A 629 -14.79 -27.71 11.25
C ARG A 629 -13.47 -27.34 11.93
N ILE A 630 -12.40 -27.11 11.18
CA ILE A 630 -11.13 -26.61 11.76
C ILE A 630 -11.31 -25.21 12.33
N ALA A 631 -12.03 -24.32 11.64
CA ALA A 631 -12.31 -22.96 12.13
C ALA A 631 -13.20 -22.97 13.39
N LEU A 632 -14.18 -23.86 13.45
CA LEU A 632 -14.98 -24.08 14.66
C LEU A 632 -14.12 -24.61 15.81
N ALA A 633 -13.23 -25.59 15.56
CA ALA A 633 -12.30 -26.09 16.57
C ALA A 633 -11.37 -24.97 17.10
N ARG A 634 -10.91 -24.07 16.22
CA ARG A 634 -10.16 -22.86 16.60
C ARG A 634 -10.94 -21.96 17.55
N ALA A 635 -12.21 -21.72 17.27
CA ALA A 635 -13.08 -20.89 18.11
C ALA A 635 -13.39 -21.57 19.46
N PHE A 636 -13.64 -22.87 19.47
CA PHE A 636 -13.94 -23.63 20.68
C PHE A 636 -12.72 -23.80 21.60
N LEU A 637 -11.51 -23.88 21.05
CA LEU A 637 -10.27 -23.95 21.83
C LEU A 637 -10.03 -22.69 22.69
N LYS A 638 -10.57 -21.55 22.28
CA LYS A 638 -10.44 -20.28 22.98
C LYS A 638 -11.20 -20.21 24.31
N GLU A 639 -12.27 -20.99 24.42
CA GLU A 639 -13.10 -21.16 25.64
C GLU A 639 -13.69 -19.87 26.23
N ASN A 640 -13.95 -18.86 25.40
CA ASN A 640 -14.53 -17.58 25.81
C ASN A 640 -15.99 -17.74 26.29
N GLU A 641 -16.53 -16.68 26.92
CA GLU A 641 -17.94 -16.62 27.32
C GLU A 641 -18.84 -16.13 26.19
N PHE A 642 -18.29 -15.42 25.20
CA PHE A 642 -19.05 -14.91 24.05
C PHE A 642 -18.50 -15.39 22.72
N TYR A 643 -19.40 -15.87 21.87
CA TYR A 643 -19.12 -16.38 20.53
C TYR A 643 -19.91 -15.62 19.48
N ILE A 644 -19.27 -15.32 18.35
CA ILE A 644 -19.90 -14.82 17.12
C ILE A 644 -19.66 -15.86 16.03
N MET A 645 -20.74 -16.38 15.47
CA MET A 645 -20.72 -17.37 14.39
C MET A 645 -21.36 -16.77 13.15
N ASP A 646 -20.55 -16.38 12.17
CA ASP A 646 -21.01 -15.75 10.92
C ASP A 646 -21.06 -16.81 9.80
N GLU A 647 -22.26 -17.30 9.48
CA GLU A 647 -22.52 -18.37 8.50
C GLU A 647 -21.61 -19.59 8.65
N SER A 648 -21.28 -19.93 9.88
CA SER A 648 -20.23 -20.90 10.23
C SER A 648 -20.55 -22.35 9.87
N THR A 649 -21.70 -22.65 9.29
CA THR A 649 -22.14 -24.00 8.90
C THR A 649 -22.60 -24.09 7.44
N SER A 650 -22.43 -23.04 6.64
CA SER A 650 -22.96 -22.97 5.26
C SER A 650 -22.45 -24.08 4.32
N ASN A 651 -21.23 -24.56 4.53
CA ASN A 651 -20.58 -25.60 3.70
C ASN A 651 -20.67 -27.00 4.33
N LEU A 652 -21.43 -27.17 5.41
CA LEU A 652 -21.59 -28.45 6.07
C LEU A 652 -22.81 -29.20 5.51
N ASP A 653 -22.71 -30.52 5.51
CA ASP A 653 -23.88 -31.37 5.30
C ASP A 653 -24.81 -31.33 6.53
N PHE A 654 -26.07 -31.66 6.32
CA PHE A 654 -27.13 -31.54 7.34
C PHE A 654 -26.83 -32.38 8.60
N ALA A 655 -26.20 -33.56 8.45
CA ALA A 655 -25.87 -34.41 9.58
C ALA A 655 -24.77 -33.81 10.46
N THR A 656 -23.69 -33.33 9.87
CA THR A 656 -22.61 -32.65 10.57
C THR A 656 -23.08 -31.34 11.21
N GLU A 657 -23.91 -30.57 10.52
CA GLU A 657 -24.50 -29.34 11.04
C GLU A 657 -25.31 -29.61 12.32
N ASN A 658 -26.17 -30.64 12.35
CA ASN A 658 -26.94 -31.03 13.53
C ASN A 658 -26.02 -31.43 14.69
N ILE A 659 -24.96 -32.20 14.45
CA ILE A 659 -24.00 -32.61 15.50
C ILE A 659 -23.37 -31.37 16.15
N ILE A 660 -22.96 -30.39 15.34
CA ILE A 660 -22.34 -29.16 15.84
C ILE A 660 -23.34 -28.34 16.66
N PHE A 661 -24.58 -28.18 16.18
CA PHE A 661 -25.59 -27.45 16.94
C PHE A 661 -25.98 -28.18 18.21
N ASP A 662 -26.08 -29.51 18.22
CA ASP A 662 -26.28 -30.30 19.44
C ASP A 662 -25.16 -30.08 20.44
N MET A 663 -23.91 -29.99 19.99
CA MET A 663 -22.77 -29.64 20.85
C MET A 663 -22.86 -28.20 21.38
N ILE A 664 -23.31 -27.24 20.57
CA ILE A 664 -23.52 -25.85 20.96
C ILE A 664 -24.59 -25.77 22.06
N TYR A 665 -25.73 -26.45 21.89
CA TYR A 665 -26.80 -26.41 22.86
C TYR A 665 -26.52 -27.19 24.14
N ASN A 666 -25.73 -28.25 24.09
CA ASN A 666 -25.39 -29.09 25.24
C ASN A 666 -24.09 -28.64 25.94
N LYS A 667 -22.97 -28.64 25.27
CA LYS A 667 -21.67 -28.36 25.88
C LYS A 667 -21.46 -26.85 26.12
N PHE A 668 -21.95 -25.99 25.24
CA PHE A 668 -21.85 -24.54 25.36
C PHE A 668 -23.15 -23.89 25.86
N ARG A 669 -23.97 -24.62 26.64
CA ARG A 669 -25.30 -24.18 27.09
C ARG A 669 -25.28 -22.82 27.80
N ASN A 670 -24.27 -22.57 28.63
CA ASN A 670 -24.17 -21.36 29.45
C ASN A 670 -23.37 -20.23 28.76
N LYS A 671 -22.91 -20.40 27.51
CA LYS A 671 -22.18 -19.40 26.76
C LYS A 671 -23.13 -18.50 25.97
N SER A 672 -22.82 -17.21 25.95
CA SER A 672 -23.53 -16.25 25.11
C SER A 672 -23.08 -16.40 23.64
N MET A 673 -24.04 -16.39 22.70
CA MET A 673 -23.73 -16.55 21.29
C MET A 673 -24.58 -15.63 20.40
N LEU A 674 -23.91 -15.02 19.40
CA LEU A 674 -24.56 -14.41 18.26
C LEU A 674 -24.36 -15.34 17.04
N ILE A 675 -25.48 -15.89 16.53
CA ILE A 675 -25.44 -16.83 15.40
C ILE A 675 -26.08 -16.17 14.20
N ILE A 676 -25.28 -15.89 13.18
CA ILE A 676 -25.73 -15.39 11.89
C ILE A 676 -25.93 -16.60 10.98
N ALA A 677 -27.14 -16.84 10.56
CA ALA A 677 -27.48 -18.02 9.78
C ALA A 677 -28.33 -17.69 8.55
N HIS A 678 -28.05 -18.42 7.48
CA HIS A 678 -28.86 -18.46 6.28
C HIS A 678 -29.95 -19.60 6.34
N ARG A 679 -29.66 -20.65 7.09
CA ARG A 679 -30.59 -21.77 7.27
C ARG A 679 -31.37 -21.60 8.57
N LEU A 680 -32.68 -21.38 8.47
CA LEU A 680 -33.54 -21.16 9.64
C LEU A 680 -33.70 -22.42 10.51
N ALA A 681 -33.61 -23.61 9.92
CA ALA A 681 -33.70 -24.89 10.65
C ALA A 681 -32.62 -25.01 11.75
N THR A 682 -31.46 -24.39 11.59
CA THR A 682 -30.35 -24.46 12.54
C THR A 682 -30.53 -23.55 13.75
N VAL A 683 -31.29 -22.49 13.61
CA VAL A 683 -31.48 -21.46 14.65
C VAL A 683 -32.84 -21.53 15.34
N LYS A 684 -33.69 -22.50 14.97
CA LYS A 684 -35.01 -22.69 15.57
C LYS A 684 -35.00 -22.85 17.09
N ASN A 685 -33.90 -23.38 17.64
CA ASN A 685 -33.75 -23.61 19.09
C ASN A 685 -33.01 -22.45 19.79
N CYS A 686 -32.74 -21.32 19.11
CA CYS A 686 -32.19 -20.14 19.75
C CYS A 686 -33.22 -19.51 20.73
N ASP A 687 -32.67 -18.89 21.79
CA ASP A 687 -33.52 -18.22 22.79
C ASP A 687 -34.25 -17.01 22.19
N VAL A 688 -33.62 -16.31 21.26
CA VAL A 688 -34.17 -15.15 20.54
C VAL A 688 -33.72 -15.21 19.07
N ILE A 689 -34.66 -14.97 18.18
CA ILE A 689 -34.43 -14.82 16.75
C ILE A 689 -34.79 -13.39 16.36
N ILE A 690 -33.84 -12.69 15.69
CA ILE A 690 -34.01 -11.33 15.23
C ILE A 690 -33.97 -11.36 13.69
N VAL A 691 -35.01 -10.83 13.08
CA VAL A 691 -35.15 -10.77 11.63
C VAL A 691 -34.72 -9.37 11.13
N LEU A 692 -33.70 -9.34 10.31
CA LEU A 692 -33.21 -8.12 9.65
C LEU A 692 -33.68 -8.07 8.20
N ASP A 693 -34.30 -6.98 7.80
CA ASP A 693 -34.53 -6.64 6.39
C ASP A 693 -34.08 -5.22 6.09
N LYS A 694 -33.34 -5.03 5.00
CA LYS A 694 -32.82 -3.73 4.52
C LYS A 694 -32.16 -2.87 5.60
N GLY A 695 -31.48 -3.52 6.57
CA GLY A 695 -30.75 -2.87 7.66
C GLY A 695 -31.59 -2.54 8.90
N GLU A 696 -32.84 -2.93 8.95
CA GLU A 696 -33.76 -2.66 10.07
C GLU A 696 -34.23 -3.98 10.70
N ILE A 697 -34.53 -3.98 12.01
CA ILE A 697 -35.14 -5.11 12.68
C ILE A 697 -36.66 -5.06 12.39
N VAL A 698 -37.18 -6.07 11.70
CA VAL A 698 -38.59 -6.16 11.36
C VAL A 698 -39.38 -7.04 12.34
N GLU A 699 -38.72 -8.07 12.89
CA GLU A 699 -39.33 -9.00 13.84
C GLU A 699 -38.33 -9.50 14.88
N GLN A 700 -38.81 -9.82 16.06
CA GLN A 700 -38.03 -10.43 17.14
C GLN A 700 -38.94 -11.32 17.97
N GLY A 701 -38.45 -12.51 18.37
CA GLY A 701 -39.17 -13.48 19.19
C GLY A 701 -38.54 -14.86 19.18
N THR A 702 -39.21 -15.84 19.75
CA THR A 702 -38.87 -17.27 19.62
C THR A 702 -39.33 -17.80 18.25
N HIS A 703 -38.87 -19.00 17.89
CA HIS A 703 -39.30 -19.67 16.66
C HIS A 703 -40.84 -19.80 16.56
N GLU A 704 -41.47 -20.26 17.65
CA GLU A 704 -42.92 -20.47 17.72
C GLU A 704 -43.67 -19.14 17.59
N GLU A 705 -43.26 -18.11 18.35
CA GLU A 705 -43.87 -16.78 18.30
C GLU A 705 -43.81 -16.15 16.91
N LEU A 706 -42.67 -16.32 16.23
CA LEU A 706 -42.48 -15.76 14.90
C LEU A 706 -43.25 -16.50 13.80
N LEU A 707 -43.46 -17.82 13.98
CA LEU A 707 -44.31 -18.59 13.08
C LEU A 707 -45.78 -18.20 13.25
N GLU A 708 -46.24 -17.96 14.50
CA GLU A 708 -47.62 -17.53 14.79
C GLU A 708 -47.92 -16.13 14.22
N LYS A 709 -46.92 -15.22 14.21
CA LYS A 709 -47.06 -13.88 13.64
C LYS A 709 -47.27 -13.88 12.12
N GLN A 710 -46.91 -14.96 11.42
CA GLN A 710 -46.98 -15.09 9.94
C GLN A 710 -46.35 -13.92 9.18
N GLY A 711 -45.28 -13.32 9.72
CA GLY A 711 -44.58 -12.18 9.12
C GLY A 711 -43.43 -12.59 8.20
N GLU A 712 -42.36 -11.78 8.18
CA GLU A 712 -41.18 -12.01 7.32
C GLU A 712 -40.44 -13.31 7.70
N TYR A 713 -40.37 -13.65 9.01
CA TYR A 713 -39.78 -14.92 9.46
C TYR A 713 -40.52 -16.12 8.89
N TYR A 714 -41.87 -16.10 8.97
CA TYR A 714 -42.69 -17.14 8.40
C TYR A 714 -42.50 -17.28 6.89
N ARG A 715 -42.47 -16.16 6.18
CA ARG A 715 -42.20 -16.13 4.73
C ARG A 715 -40.87 -16.79 4.40
N LEU A 716 -39.77 -16.41 5.08
CA LEU A 716 -38.43 -16.98 4.89
C LEU A 716 -38.41 -18.47 5.23
N TRP A 717 -39.14 -18.90 6.29
CA TRP A 717 -39.26 -20.30 6.68
C TRP A 717 -39.94 -21.14 5.61
N GLU A 718 -41.12 -20.74 5.16
CA GLU A 718 -41.88 -21.43 4.11
C GLU A 718 -41.13 -21.50 2.78
N MET A 719 -40.39 -20.45 2.41
CA MET A 719 -39.51 -20.48 1.26
C MET A 719 -38.41 -21.54 1.38
N GLN A 720 -37.81 -21.69 2.55
CA GLN A 720 -36.79 -22.72 2.79
C GLN A 720 -37.34 -24.14 2.87
N GLN A 721 -38.61 -24.31 3.25
CA GLN A 721 -39.29 -25.60 3.22
C GLN A 721 -39.81 -25.99 1.81
N GLY A 722 -39.68 -25.08 0.84
CA GLY A 722 -40.15 -25.31 -0.53
C GLY A 722 -41.66 -25.15 -0.74
N ASN A 723 -42.37 -24.60 0.25
CA ASN A 723 -43.84 -24.44 0.21
C ASN A 723 -44.28 -23.18 -0.55
N ILE A 724 -43.41 -22.19 -0.69
CA ILE A 724 -43.63 -20.98 -1.49
C ILE A 724 -42.63 -20.93 -2.63
N VAL A 725 -43.13 -21.00 -3.86
CA VAL A 725 -42.33 -20.74 -5.07
C VAL A 725 -42.45 -19.25 -5.38
N VAL A 726 -41.36 -18.53 -5.25
CA VAL A 726 -41.27 -17.12 -5.71
C VAL A 726 -41.41 -17.09 -7.23
N LYS A 727 -42.54 -16.63 -7.75
CA LYS A 727 -42.58 -16.19 -9.15
C LYS A 727 -41.70 -14.97 -9.29
N ASN A 728 -40.67 -15.08 -10.10
CA ASN A 728 -39.71 -13.98 -10.43
C ASN A 728 -40.40 -12.92 -11.32
N ASP A 729 -41.44 -12.27 -10.83
CA ASP A 729 -42.06 -11.14 -11.55
C ASP A 729 -41.41 -9.79 -11.26
N SER A 730 -40.36 -9.74 -10.39
CA SER A 730 -39.68 -8.50 -10.01
C SER A 730 -38.27 -8.32 -10.57
N VAL A 731 -37.65 -9.36 -11.14
CA VAL A 731 -36.26 -9.27 -11.63
C VAL A 731 -36.15 -8.54 -12.94
N GLU A 732 -37.19 -8.55 -13.78
CA GLU A 732 -37.16 -7.80 -15.06
C GLU A 732 -37.43 -6.30 -14.92
N LYS A 733 -38.03 -5.83 -13.80
CA LYS A 733 -38.27 -4.40 -13.58
C LYS A 733 -37.16 -3.69 -12.80
N GLU A 734 -36.37 -4.41 -11.97
CA GLU A 734 -35.25 -3.80 -11.26
C GLU A 734 -33.97 -3.69 -12.11
N ALA A 735 -33.78 -4.54 -13.12
CA ALA A 735 -32.61 -4.47 -14.00
C ALA A 735 -32.67 -3.32 -15.04
N GLU A 736 -33.87 -2.83 -15.39
CA GLU A 736 -34.04 -1.65 -16.26
C GLU A 736 -34.09 -0.32 -15.50
N VAL A 737 -34.39 -0.35 -14.18
CA VAL A 737 -34.54 0.85 -13.33
C VAL A 737 -33.23 1.26 -12.66
N ASP A 738 -32.35 0.29 -12.34
CA ASP A 738 -31.08 0.58 -11.65
C ASP A 738 -30.02 1.30 -12.50
N ILE A 739 -30.23 1.43 -13.81
CA ILE A 739 -29.33 2.22 -14.68
C ILE A 739 -29.78 3.68 -14.84
N VAL A 740 -31.03 4.01 -14.52
CA VAL A 740 -31.61 5.35 -14.80
C VAL A 740 -32.08 6.09 -13.53
N GLU A 741 -32.38 5.42 -12.41
CA GLU A 741 -32.96 6.06 -11.22
C GLU A 741 -32.00 6.29 -10.04
N GLU A 742 -30.73 5.87 -10.09
CA GLU A 742 -29.76 6.24 -9.04
C GLU A 742 -29.38 7.74 -9.02
N ASP A 743 -29.86 8.54 -9.99
CA ASP A 743 -29.45 9.95 -10.13
C ASP A 743 -30.60 10.99 -10.10
N SER A 744 -31.89 10.63 -9.90
CA SER A 744 -32.93 11.62 -10.13
C SER A 744 -33.73 12.19 -8.97
N ASP A 745 -33.62 11.65 -7.75
CA ASP A 745 -34.38 12.20 -6.61
C ASP A 745 -33.57 12.30 -5.32
N GLU A 746 -32.79 13.37 -5.16
CA GLU A 746 -32.58 14.08 -3.89
C GLU A 746 -31.75 15.36 -4.11
N VAL A 747 -32.35 16.33 -4.79
CA VAL A 747 -31.99 17.74 -4.57
C VAL A 747 -32.85 18.22 -3.41
N ILE A 748 -32.42 17.95 -2.17
CA ILE A 748 -32.97 18.62 -1.01
C ILE A 748 -32.31 19.98 -0.92
N SER A 749 -33.08 21.00 -1.22
CA SER A 749 -32.78 22.38 -0.92
C SER A 749 -32.75 22.58 0.59
N TYR A 750 -31.58 22.80 1.17
CA TYR A 750 -31.46 23.48 2.45
C TYR A 750 -31.10 24.94 2.22
N SER A 751 -32.05 25.80 2.60
CA SER A 751 -31.90 27.27 2.74
C SER A 751 -30.91 27.61 3.84
#